data_22d7d1d264f762ce76d789a620ab4329
#
_entry.id   22d7d1d264f762ce76d789a620ab4329
#
_cell.length_a   1.000
_cell.length_b   1.000
_cell.length_c   1.000
_cell.angle_alpha   90.00
_cell.angle_beta   90.00
_cell.angle_gamma   90.00
#
_symmetry.space_group_name_H-M   'P 1'
#
loop_
_entity.id
_entity.type
_entity.pdbx_description
1 polymer ?
#
loop_
_entity_poly.entity_id
_entity_poly.type
_entity_poly.pdbx_seq_one_letter_code
_entity_poly.pdbx_strand_id
1 'polypeptide(L)'
;MKKYSVILLLISTFSFNAQSQQETSRPSRDLDSVTVIGYLRPVNLLPLAPVQGTYIFNGKKTEQINLVQTDANFADKIGRQVFAKLPGVFVYDMDGSGNQINISSRGLDPHRGWEFNIRKDGIITNSDMYGYPASHYSMPLESIERIELVRGTGSLQYGTQFGGMLNYISKTGDTTKPFSFESINTGGSFRLLSSYNAIGGKLGKFRYYAYVYRKSRDGYRDNEHTDSEAENVAITYEPNRNFSVKLEWARSKYRYRIPGGLNDSMFHADPRQATRSRNYFSPDIHIPSIVLNWQVAPQTRIQFTSSAVLGRRNSVMFDKPTNVRDTINLATDDYNNRQVDIDRFNSYTTELRVLQQYRLGRRSHFLAAGVQYMNNDLHRTQLGKGTTASDYDLTLLDPVYGRDLHFKTTNLALFAENSFQVLEKLSVNAGIRVETGHTDMSGKIVYYPENEVPVKLSHEFPLLGASFNYKASLSIDIYGGISQAYRSMAFKDLIPASLYEKVDPNIKDAKGYTTELGTRGTWSFIRWDITAFLQEYDNRFGTLSQTDNSGTFYTYRTNIGKSVTKGLEVFIQGDWFVGSKTSLSLFTSTAFMHARYKDATVKSGNTNIDVNGNNVESAPDLITRNGVTLKFWRISLSGLYSYVSKTYADALNTVTPPPATGATGLVPSYALLDFNSTVRLTRNLEFRLNVNNVTNKQYFTKRPTFYPGPGIWPSEGRSVNVSIGIKL
;
A
#
# COMPACT_ATOMS: atom_id res chain seq x y z
N MET A 1 -1.57 -45.11 1.38
CA MET A 1 -1.05 -44.86 2.72
C MET A 1 0.35 -45.46 2.83
N LYS A 2 1.40 -44.65 2.66
CA LYS A 2 2.83 -44.92 2.98
C LYS A 2 3.68 -44.01 2.08
N LYS A 3 3.89 -42.71 2.48
CA LYS A 3 4.95 -41.84 1.90
C LYS A 3 5.18 -40.53 2.67
N TYR A 4 4.88 -40.48 4.00
CA TYR A 4 5.13 -39.27 4.81
C TYR A 4 5.97 -39.52 6.06
N SER A 5 6.84 -40.53 6.10
CA SER A 5 7.62 -40.88 7.30
C SER A 5 9.13 -40.62 7.22
N VAL A 6 9.64 -39.87 6.22
CA VAL A 6 11.11 -39.70 6.07
C VAL A 6 11.62 -38.31 6.49
N ILE A 7 10.78 -37.33 6.73
CA ILE A 7 11.21 -35.95 7.09
C ILE A 7 11.36 -35.74 8.62
N LEU A 8 10.84 -36.62 9.45
CA LEU A 8 10.86 -36.45 10.92
C LEU A 8 12.11 -37.03 11.61
N LEU A 9 13.00 -37.70 10.90
CA LEU A 9 14.14 -38.43 11.53
C LEU A 9 15.50 -37.72 11.44
N LEU A 10 15.55 -36.47 10.96
CA LEU A 10 16.80 -35.68 10.87
C LEU A 10 16.94 -34.57 11.95
N ILE A 11 16.02 -34.51 12.91
CA ILE A 11 16.04 -33.46 13.98
C ILE A 11 16.67 -33.95 15.28
N SER A 12 17.02 -35.22 15.47
CA SER A 12 17.33 -35.77 16.77
C SER A 12 18.82 -35.94 17.15
N THR A 13 19.80 -35.41 16.41
CA THR A 13 21.24 -35.65 16.74
C THR A 13 22.16 -34.45 16.71
N PHE A 14 21.69 -33.20 16.90
CA PHE A 14 22.61 -32.08 17.11
C PHE A 14 22.28 -31.31 18.39
N SER A 15 22.81 -31.79 19.51
CA SER A 15 22.93 -31.01 20.75
C SER A 15 24.15 -30.10 20.63
N PHE A 16 23.95 -28.82 20.22
CA PHE A 16 24.99 -27.82 20.30
C PHE A 16 24.77 -26.93 21.52
N ASN A 17 25.77 -26.89 22.39
CA ASN A 17 25.86 -25.94 23.49
C ASN A 17 26.03 -24.52 22.92
N ALA A 18 24.98 -23.73 22.92
CA ALA A 18 25.03 -22.31 22.61
C ALA A 18 25.29 -21.51 23.88
N GLN A 19 26.52 -21.05 24.08
CA GLN A 19 26.81 -20.03 25.09
C GLN A 19 26.18 -18.70 24.67
N SER A 20 25.22 -18.25 25.46
CA SER A 20 24.58 -16.94 25.37
C SER A 20 25.57 -15.87 25.85
N GLN A 21 26.04 -15.01 24.96
CA GLN A 21 26.62 -13.74 25.37
C GLN A 21 25.49 -12.77 25.74
N GLN A 22 25.41 -12.43 27.01
CA GLN A 22 24.59 -11.38 27.57
C GLN A 22 25.08 -10.01 27.04
N GLU A 23 24.37 -9.39 26.13
CA GLU A 23 24.57 -7.97 25.83
C GLU A 23 23.82 -7.13 26.89
N THR A 24 24.58 -6.41 27.69
CA THR A 24 24.08 -5.39 28.61
C THR A 24 23.44 -4.26 27.81
N SER A 25 22.15 -4.03 28.03
CA SER A 25 21.39 -2.94 27.40
C SER A 25 21.92 -1.58 27.91
N ARG A 26 22.65 -0.86 27.06
CA ARG A 26 22.87 0.57 27.24
C ARG A 26 21.61 1.32 26.78
N PRO A 27 21.21 2.42 27.44
CA PRO A 27 20.06 3.19 27.00
C PRO A 27 20.31 3.71 25.58
N SER A 28 19.37 3.42 24.66
CA SER A 28 19.43 3.87 23.28
C SER A 28 19.41 5.39 23.26
N ARG A 29 20.53 6.03 22.96
CA ARG A 29 20.54 7.38 22.42
C ARG A 29 20.05 7.28 20.98
N ASP A 30 19.04 8.06 20.65
CA ASP A 30 18.61 8.29 19.26
C ASP A 30 19.83 8.78 18.46
N LEU A 31 20.43 7.88 17.76
CA LEU A 31 21.36 8.18 16.70
C LEU A 31 20.63 7.88 15.40
N ASP A 32 20.43 8.92 14.59
CA ASP A 32 20.35 8.78 13.13
C ASP A 32 21.68 8.19 12.65
N SER A 33 22.04 7.03 13.15
CA SER A 33 23.26 6.33 12.76
C SER A 33 22.87 5.19 11.85
N VAL A 34 23.40 5.20 10.68
CA VAL A 34 23.57 4.00 9.85
C VAL A 34 24.30 2.97 10.73
N THR A 35 23.51 2.15 11.41
CA THR A 35 24.05 1.02 12.12
C THR A 35 24.55 0.05 11.05
N VAL A 36 25.84 -0.08 10.91
CA VAL A 36 26.47 -1.18 10.16
C VAL A 36 26.20 -2.45 10.97
N ILE A 37 24.99 -2.97 10.82
CA ILE A 37 24.63 -4.28 11.36
C ILE A 37 25.42 -5.30 10.53
N GLY A 38 26.24 -6.08 11.20
CA GLY A 38 27.06 -7.09 10.54
C GLY A 38 26.23 -7.96 9.59
N TYR A 39 26.77 -8.27 8.42
CA TYR A 39 26.13 -8.95 7.28
C TYR A 39 25.42 -10.27 7.59
N LEU A 40 25.54 -10.78 8.81
CA LEU A 40 25.06 -12.11 9.20
C LEU A 40 23.70 -12.10 9.90
N ARG A 41 23.26 -10.99 10.50
CA ARG A 41 21.95 -10.96 11.16
C ARG A 41 20.87 -10.48 10.20
N PRO A 42 19.97 -11.34 9.70
CA PRO A 42 18.85 -10.93 8.84
C PRO A 42 17.72 -10.31 9.69
N VAL A 43 17.95 -9.12 10.23
CA VAL A 43 16.93 -8.38 10.98
C VAL A 43 16.07 -7.59 10.01
N ASN A 44 15.22 -8.28 9.23
CA ASN A 44 14.43 -7.64 8.19
C ASN A 44 13.10 -7.11 8.70
N LEU A 45 12.57 -7.64 9.81
CA LEU A 45 11.30 -7.20 10.41
C LEU A 45 11.50 -6.86 11.88
N LEU A 46 11.19 -5.62 12.25
CA LEU A 46 11.25 -5.10 13.60
C LEU A 46 9.97 -4.32 13.92
N PRO A 47 9.55 -4.23 15.20
CA PRO A 47 8.59 -3.20 15.61
C PRO A 47 9.24 -1.82 15.54
N LEU A 48 8.43 -0.78 15.38
CA LEU A 48 8.90 0.60 15.52
C LEU A 48 9.27 0.88 17.00
N ALA A 49 10.20 1.80 17.21
CA ALA A 49 10.54 2.24 18.57
C ALA A 49 9.30 2.79 19.28
N PRO A 50 9.15 2.58 20.60
CA PRO A 50 7.98 3.04 21.37
C PRO A 50 7.65 4.52 21.18
N VAL A 51 8.67 5.36 21.01
CA VAL A 51 8.57 6.77 20.64
C VAL A 51 9.62 7.05 19.57
N GLN A 52 9.20 7.59 18.44
CA GLN A 52 10.08 7.94 17.32
C GLN A 52 9.72 9.34 16.79
N GLY A 53 10.68 10.28 16.82
CA GLY A 53 10.40 11.67 16.48
C GLY A 53 9.30 12.26 17.38
N THR A 54 8.17 12.63 16.77
CA THR A 54 6.97 13.15 17.46
C THR A 54 5.84 12.11 17.55
N TYR A 55 6.11 10.83 17.27
CA TYR A 55 5.12 9.76 17.20
C TYR A 55 5.23 8.80 18.39
N ILE A 56 4.09 8.31 18.88
CA ILE A 56 3.97 7.29 19.92
C ILE A 56 3.51 5.98 19.27
N PHE A 57 4.34 4.95 19.31
CA PHE A 57 4.06 3.61 18.78
C PHE A 57 3.90 2.53 19.85
N ASN A 58 4.14 2.89 21.09
CA ASN A 58 4.05 1.96 22.21
C ASN A 58 2.66 1.30 22.26
N GLY A 59 2.60 -0.02 22.50
CA GLY A 59 1.34 -0.76 22.61
C GLY A 59 0.54 -0.93 21.29
N LYS A 60 1.15 -0.66 20.14
CA LYS A 60 0.51 -0.73 18.83
C LYS A 60 1.11 -1.80 17.94
N LYS A 61 0.32 -2.34 17.01
CA LYS A 61 0.80 -3.23 15.94
C LYS A 61 1.59 -2.40 14.93
N THR A 62 2.89 -2.50 15.00
CA THR A 62 3.82 -1.78 14.11
C THR A 62 4.86 -2.73 13.55
N GLU A 63 5.22 -2.54 12.30
CA GLU A 63 6.16 -3.39 11.58
C GLU A 63 7.05 -2.52 10.70
N GLN A 64 8.34 -2.81 10.70
CA GLN A 64 9.34 -2.16 9.85
C GLN A 64 10.08 -3.22 9.04
N ILE A 65 10.09 -3.07 7.71
CA ILE A 65 10.85 -3.91 6.78
C ILE A 65 12.08 -3.13 6.32
N ASN A 66 13.26 -3.63 6.58
CA ASN A 66 14.49 -3.05 6.05
C ASN A 66 14.75 -3.59 4.63
N LEU A 67 14.63 -2.73 3.61
CA LEU A 67 14.80 -3.12 2.22
C LEU A 67 16.27 -3.36 1.83
N VAL A 68 17.21 -2.71 2.50
CA VAL A 68 18.64 -2.91 2.25
C VAL A 68 19.08 -4.36 2.56
N GLN A 69 18.33 -5.04 3.44
CA GLN A 69 18.60 -6.41 3.86
C GLN A 69 17.61 -7.43 3.27
N THR A 70 16.70 -7.00 2.42
CA THR A 70 15.66 -7.84 1.85
C THR A 70 16.08 -8.35 0.48
N ASP A 71 16.04 -9.66 0.29
CA ASP A 71 16.22 -10.29 -1.01
C ASP A 71 14.85 -10.34 -1.72
N ALA A 72 14.52 -9.30 -2.50
CA ALA A 72 13.29 -9.18 -3.27
C ALA A 72 13.57 -8.54 -4.64
N ASN A 73 12.70 -8.77 -5.59
CA ASN A 73 12.76 -8.12 -6.90
C ASN A 73 12.24 -6.68 -6.79
N PHE A 74 13.16 -5.71 -6.71
CA PHE A 74 12.85 -4.29 -6.60
C PHE A 74 12.50 -3.66 -7.94
N ALA A 75 13.18 -4.06 -9.03
CA ALA A 75 12.96 -3.48 -10.35
C ALA A 75 11.52 -3.70 -10.86
N ASP A 76 10.92 -4.87 -10.59
CA ASP A 76 9.52 -5.15 -10.89
C ASP A 76 8.56 -4.79 -9.74
N LYS A 77 9.09 -4.39 -8.58
CA LYS A 77 8.30 -4.03 -7.39
C LYS A 77 7.34 -5.14 -6.98
N ILE A 78 7.81 -6.39 -6.98
CA ILE A 78 6.97 -7.56 -6.66
C ILE A 78 6.48 -7.48 -5.21
N GLY A 79 5.25 -7.00 -5.03
CA GLY A 79 4.67 -6.71 -3.71
C GLY A 79 4.63 -7.93 -2.78
N ARG A 80 4.33 -9.16 -3.29
CA ARG A 80 4.33 -10.38 -2.47
C ARG A 80 5.70 -10.70 -1.86
N GLN A 81 6.82 -10.30 -2.52
CA GLN A 81 8.17 -10.47 -2.00
C GLN A 81 8.54 -9.35 -1.04
N VAL A 82 8.20 -8.10 -1.38
CA VAL A 82 8.46 -6.91 -0.55
C VAL A 82 7.77 -7.03 0.80
N PHE A 83 6.49 -7.41 0.81
CA PHE A 83 5.66 -7.55 2.01
C PHE A 83 5.61 -9.00 2.54
N ALA A 84 6.56 -9.86 2.15
CA ALA A 84 6.54 -11.29 2.48
C ALA A 84 6.43 -11.56 3.98
N LYS A 85 7.09 -10.77 4.81
CA LYS A 85 7.15 -10.95 6.27
C LYS A 85 6.03 -10.26 7.05
N LEU A 86 5.10 -9.57 6.35
CA LEU A 86 3.95 -8.92 6.98
C LEU A 86 2.73 -9.85 6.91
N PRO A 87 2.31 -10.47 8.02
CA PRO A 87 1.15 -11.36 8.00
C PRO A 87 -0.12 -10.58 7.67
N GLY A 88 -0.98 -11.19 6.86
CA GLY A 88 -2.28 -10.62 6.49
C GLY A 88 -2.25 -9.49 5.45
N VAL A 89 -1.08 -9.10 4.94
CA VAL A 89 -1.02 -8.17 3.82
C VAL A 89 -1.33 -8.91 2.52
N PHE A 90 -2.48 -8.62 1.94
CA PHE A 90 -2.88 -9.12 0.64
C PHE A 90 -2.37 -8.19 -0.47
N VAL A 91 -1.86 -8.77 -1.54
CA VAL A 91 -1.29 -8.03 -2.68
C VAL A 91 -2.07 -8.38 -3.94
N TYR A 92 -2.50 -7.37 -4.67
CA TYR A 92 -3.05 -7.50 -6.01
C TYR A 92 -1.95 -7.34 -7.06
N ASP A 93 -1.92 -8.22 -8.04
CA ASP A 93 -1.22 -7.99 -9.30
C ASP A 93 -2.21 -7.33 -10.27
N MET A 94 -2.17 -6.00 -10.40
CA MET A 94 -3.22 -5.27 -11.09
C MET A 94 -2.92 -5.02 -12.57
N ASP A 95 -1.75 -4.51 -12.87
CA ASP A 95 -1.44 -4.02 -14.21
C ASP A 95 -0.09 -4.51 -14.76
N GLY A 96 0.56 -5.43 -14.06
CA GLY A 96 1.86 -5.98 -14.46
C GLY A 96 3.02 -4.98 -14.43
N SER A 97 2.74 -3.67 -14.28
CA SER A 97 3.77 -2.63 -14.34
C SER A 97 4.54 -2.45 -13.02
N GLY A 98 3.93 -2.87 -11.91
CA GLY A 98 4.44 -2.63 -10.56
C GLY A 98 4.42 -1.16 -10.12
N ASN A 99 3.77 -0.27 -10.87
CA ASN A 99 3.77 1.16 -10.56
C ASN A 99 2.71 1.57 -9.54
N GLN A 100 1.68 0.78 -9.34
CA GLN A 100 0.62 1.06 -8.37
C GLN A 100 0.77 0.20 -7.14
N ILE A 101 0.49 0.80 -5.97
CA ILE A 101 0.49 0.10 -4.69
C ILE A 101 -0.91 -0.50 -4.50
N ASN A 102 -1.02 -1.83 -4.67
CA ASN A 102 -2.28 -2.55 -4.56
C ASN A 102 -2.19 -3.55 -3.41
N ILE A 103 -2.42 -3.06 -2.20
CA ILE A 103 -2.36 -3.87 -0.98
C ILE A 103 -3.57 -3.63 -0.10
N SER A 104 -3.94 -4.64 0.65
CA SER A 104 -4.90 -4.54 1.74
C SER A 104 -4.47 -5.37 2.94
N SER A 105 -5.16 -5.19 4.04
CA SER A 105 -5.03 -5.99 5.25
C SER A 105 -6.42 -6.22 5.85
N ARG A 106 -6.58 -7.32 6.59
CA ARG A 106 -7.78 -7.56 7.41
C ARG A 106 -9.10 -7.51 6.64
N GLY A 107 -9.12 -7.99 5.38
CA GLY A 107 -10.33 -8.06 4.55
C GLY A 107 -10.79 -6.75 3.94
N LEU A 108 -9.91 -5.74 3.85
CA LEU A 108 -10.14 -4.49 3.15
C LEU A 108 -9.92 -4.63 1.64
N ASP A 109 -10.38 -3.64 0.85
CA ASP A 109 -10.18 -3.61 -0.58
C ASP A 109 -8.72 -3.24 -0.93
N PRO A 110 -7.98 -4.09 -1.65
CA PRO A 110 -6.59 -3.80 -2.04
C PRO A 110 -6.47 -2.83 -3.21
N HIS A 111 -7.56 -2.39 -3.85
CA HIS A 111 -7.53 -1.54 -5.02
C HIS A 111 -6.80 -0.23 -4.76
N ARG A 112 -5.63 -0.06 -5.37
CA ARG A 112 -4.76 1.14 -5.29
C ARG A 112 -4.44 1.61 -3.86
N GLY A 113 -4.49 0.71 -2.88
CA GLY A 113 -4.23 1.05 -1.48
C GLY A 113 -5.17 2.10 -0.90
N TRP A 114 -6.41 2.22 -1.38
CA TRP A 114 -7.38 3.25 -0.96
C TRP A 114 -7.70 3.24 0.53
N GLU A 115 -7.51 2.11 1.16
CA GLU A 115 -7.74 1.95 2.60
C GLU A 115 -6.51 2.29 3.46
N PHE A 116 -5.42 2.78 2.84
CA PHE A 116 -4.20 3.17 3.54
C PHE A 116 -3.90 4.66 3.40
N ASN A 117 -3.40 5.26 4.48
CA ASN A 117 -2.67 6.51 4.42
C ASN A 117 -1.24 6.20 3.96
N ILE A 118 -0.93 6.50 2.69
CA ILE A 118 0.36 6.18 2.07
C ILE A 118 1.26 7.40 2.17
N ARG A 119 2.44 7.19 2.75
CA ARG A 119 3.41 8.26 3.01
C ARG A 119 4.79 7.94 2.46
N LYS A 120 5.55 8.98 2.16
CA LYS A 120 6.99 8.97 1.93
C LYS A 120 7.64 9.93 2.93
N ASP A 121 8.54 9.43 3.80
CA ASP A 121 9.17 10.21 4.86
C ASP A 121 8.17 11.00 5.75
N GLY A 122 7.00 10.41 6.00
CA GLY A 122 5.91 11.05 6.71
C GLY A 122 5.02 11.98 5.88
N ILE A 123 5.37 12.28 4.62
CA ILE A 123 4.60 13.10 3.68
C ILE A 123 3.52 12.26 3.00
N ILE A 124 2.27 12.70 3.01
CA ILE A 124 1.15 12.03 2.32
C ILE A 124 1.39 12.03 0.81
N THR A 125 1.24 10.87 0.18
CA THR A 125 1.36 10.69 -1.28
C THR A 125 0.05 10.30 -1.95
N ASN A 126 -1.02 10.07 -1.16
CA ASN A 126 -2.37 9.91 -1.70
C ASN A 126 -2.76 11.17 -2.47
N SER A 127 -3.35 11.00 -3.64
CA SER A 127 -3.63 12.12 -4.56
C SER A 127 -4.64 13.11 -3.98
N ASP A 128 -5.67 12.61 -3.31
CA ASP A 128 -6.62 13.37 -2.50
C ASP A 128 -7.25 12.41 -1.47
N MET A 129 -7.00 12.64 -0.19
CA MET A 129 -7.45 11.74 0.89
C MET A 129 -8.97 11.61 0.97
N TYR A 130 -9.73 12.64 0.57
CA TYR A 130 -11.19 12.70 0.72
C TYR A 130 -11.93 12.39 -0.59
N GLY A 131 -11.39 12.79 -1.74
CA GLY A 131 -12.04 12.57 -3.03
C GLY A 131 -11.46 11.41 -3.83
N TYR A 132 -10.14 11.21 -3.77
CA TYR A 132 -9.41 10.20 -4.53
C TYR A 132 -8.22 9.64 -3.74
N PRO A 133 -8.44 8.72 -2.78
CA PRO A 133 -7.43 8.28 -1.83
C PRO A 133 -6.31 7.38 -2.39
N ALA A 134 -6.27 7.11 -3.69
CA ALA A 134 -5.17 6.39 -4.31
C ALA A 134 -3.88 7.23 -4.36
N SER A 135 -2.73 6.57 -4.22
CA SER A 135 -1.44 7.19 -4.54
C SER A 135 -1.02 6.82 -5.97
N HIS A 136 -0.82 7.82 -6.81
CA HIS A 136 -0.23 7.67 -8.14
C HIS A 136 1.26 7.96 -8.18
N TYR A 137 1.83 8.35 -7.03
CA TYR A 137 3.27 8.51 -6.89
C TYR A 137 3.94 7.15 -6.74
N SER A 138 4.75 6.77 -7.72
CA SER A 138 5.43 5.46 -7.79
C SER A 138 6.94 5.63 -7.64
N MET A 139 7.43 5.58 -6.41
CA MET A 139 8.86 5.67 -6.12
C MET A 139 9.62 4.38 -6.51
N PRO A 140 10.87 4.46 -6.95
CA PRO A 140 11.74 3.29 -7.10
C PRO A 140 12.08 2.71 -5.72
N LEU A 141 11.94 1.38 -5.55
CA LEU A 141 12.25 0.72 -4.28
C LEU A 141 13.75 0.76 -3.96
N GLU A 142 14.59 0.94 -4.96
CA GLU A 142 16.03 1.18 -4.82
C GLU A 142 16.35 2.45 -4.01
N SER A 143 15.43 3.45 -4.01
CA SER A 143 15.57 4.69 -3.24
C SER A 143 15.09 4.58 -1.79
N ILE A 144 14.49 3.45 -1.41
CA ILE A 144 13.88 3.25 -0.10
C ILE A 144 14.81 2.46 0.82
N GLU A 145 15.00 2.94 2.03
CA GLU A 145 15.75 2.26 3.08
C GLU A 145 14.90 1.22 3.79
N ARG A 146 13.68 1.63 4.18
CA ARG A 146 12.74 0.77 4.91
C ARG A 146 11.29 1.16 4.64
N ILE A 147 10.41 0.22 4.88
CA ILE A 147 8.95 0.43 4.86
C ILE A 147 8.44 0.26 6.28
N GLU A 148 7.63 1.20 6.74
CA GLU A 148 6.96 1.18 8.04
C GLU A 148 5.47 0.97 7.83
N LEU A 149 4.88 0.00 8.53
CA LEU A 149 3.45 -0.26 8.54
C LEU A 149 2.92 -0.11 9.96
N VAL A 150 1.90 0.73 10.14
CA VAL A 150 1.20 0.94 11.41
C VAL A 150 -0.26 0.59 11.21
N ARG A 151 -0.75 -0.40 11.94
CA ARG A 151 -2.12 -0.94 11.81
C ARG A 151 -2.91 -0.79 13.10
N GLY A 152 -4.21 -1.02 13.02
CA GLY A 152 -5.10 -1.10 14.17
C GLY A 152 -5.09 0.18 15.01
N THR A 153 -4.74 0.06 16.26
CA THR A 153 -4.79 1.17 17.24
C THR A 153 -3.78 2.29 16.99
N GLY A 154 -2.93 2.17 15.95
CA GLY A 154 -1.94 3.19 15.58
C GLY A 154 -2.49 4.36 14.77
N SER A 155 -3.70 4.28 14.26
CA SER A 155 -4.20 5.18 13.22
C SER A 155 -4.52 6.61 13.66
N LEU A 156 -4.79 6.89 14.93
CA LEU A 156 -5.22 8.21 15.41
C LEU A 156 -4.26 9.35 15.07
N GLN A 157 -2.95 9.09 15.10
CA GLN A 157 -1.95 10.11 14.84
C GLN A 157 -1.75 10.43 13.35
N TYR A 158 -2.26 9.59 12.43
CA TYR A 158 -1.98 9.71 11.01
C TYR A 158 -3.19 10.13 10.18
N GLY A 159 -4.37 10.21 10.79
CA GLY A 159 -5.63 10.23 10.07
C GLY A 159 -6.06 8.81 9.72
N THR A 160 -7.21 8.69 9.16
CA THR A 160 -8.08 7.59 9.42
C THR A 160 -8.38 6.83 8.16
N GLN A 161 -7.56 5.86 7.87
CA GLN A 161 -7.91 4.79 6.96
C GLN A 161 -7.94 3.48 7.76
N PHE A 162 -8.86 2.58 7.45
CA PHE A 162 -8.97 1.29 8.13
C PHE A 162 -7.72 0.42 8.03
N GLY A 163 -6.98 0.53 6.92
CA GLY A 163 -5.71 -0.16 6.70
C GLY A 163 -4.55 0.38 7.53
N GLY A 164 -4.70 1.60 8.06
CA GLY A 164 -3.65 2.29 8.80
C GLY A 164 -2.71 3.11 7.91
N MET A 165 -1.44 3.17 8.28
CA MET A 165 -0.42 3.98 7.61
C MET A 165 0.68 3.10 7.04
N LEU A 166 1.01 3.32 5.75
CA LEU A 166 2.15 2.75 5.05
C LEU A 166 3.15 3.88 4.74
N ASN A 167 4.34 3.84 5.32
CA ASN A 167 5.33 4.90 5.18
C ASN A 167 6.62 4.35 4.56
N TYR A 168 7.02 4.91 3.43
CA TYR A 168 8.28 4.59 2.76
C TYR A 168 9.34 5.58 3.22
N ILE A 169 10.35 5.11 3.92
CA ILE A 169 11.48 5.92 4.38
C ILE A 169 12.57 5.87 3.32
N SER A 170 12.88 7.05 2.77
CA SER A 170 13.90 7.22 1.73
C SER A 170 15.31 7.01 2.27
N LYS A 171 16.21 6.56 1.40
CA LYS A 171 17.65 6.72 1.61
C LYS A 171 18.01 8.20 1.73
N THR A 172 19.05 8.51 2.46
CA THR A 172 19.58 9.86 2.65
C THR A 172 21.05 9.91 2.25
N GLY A 173 21.59 11.12 2.08
CA GLY A 173 23.02 11.30 1.85
C GLY A 173 23.87 10.73 2.99
N ASP A 174 25.02 10.18 2.65
CA ASP A 174 26.00 9.68 3.63
C ASP A 174 26.41 10.83 4.57
N THR A 175 26.35 10.60 5.88
CA THR A 175 26.69 11.60 6.89
C THR A 175 28.18 11.69 7.16
N THR A 176 28.96 10.71 6.68
CA THR A 176 30.40 10.57 6.92
C THR A 176 31.26 10.99 5.73
N LYS A 177 30.66 11.08 4.54
CA LYS A 177 31.34 11.41 3.29
C LYS A 177 30.78 12.68 2.68
N PRO A 178 31.63 13.53 2.06
CA PRO A 178 31.14 14.68 1.30
C PRO A 178 30.42 14.27 0.01
N PHE A 179 30.74 13.10 -0.54
CA PHE A 179 30.15 12.55 -1.75
C PHE A 179 30.04 11.03 -1.67
N SER A 180 28.92 10.50 -2.13
CA SER A 180 28.67 9.08 -2.36
C SER A 180 27.88 8.91 -3.65
N PHE A 181 28.05 7.79 -4.32
CA PHE A 181 27.34 7.44 -5.55
C PHE A 181 26.83 6.02 -5.46
N GLU A 182 25.59 5.81 -5.91
CA GLU A 182 24.96 4.47 -6.02
C GLU A 182 24.33 4.35 -7.41
N SER A 183 24.63 3.25 -8.11
CA SER A 183 24.03 2.91 -9.40
C SER A 183 23.54 1.47 -9.35
N ILE A 184 22.27 1.23 -9.73
CA ILE A 184 21.67 -0.11 -9.83
C ILE A 184 21.03 -0.22 -11.21
N ASN A 185 21.54 -1.15 -12.02
CA ASN A 185 21.05 -1.40 -13.37
C ASN A 185 20.52 -2.84 -13.45
N THR A 186 19.30 -3.00 -13.99
CA THR A 186 18.61 -4.30 -14.08
C THR A 186 18.18 -4.55 -15.52
N GLY A 187 18.47 -5.74 -16.01
CA GLY A 187 17.91 -6.29 -17.24
C GLY A 187 17.17 -7.59 -16.96
N GLY A 188 16.16 -7.92 -17.75
CA GLY A 188 15.39 -9.13 -17.48
C GLY A 188 14.34 -9.50 -18.52
N SER A 189 13.49 -10.44 -18.14
CA SER A 189 12.38 -10.92 -18.94
C SER A 189 11.46 -9.80 -19.40
N PHE A 190 10.80 -10.01 -20.52
CA PHE A 190 9.87 -9.03 -21.13
C PHE A 190 10.54 -7.70 -21.44
N ARG A 191 11.80 -7.76 -21.93
CA ARG A 191 12.63 -6.62 -22.30
C ARG A 191 12.76 -5.58 -21.18
N LEU A 192 12.77 -6.03 -19.93
CA LEU A 192 13.00 -5.14 -18.79
C LEU A 192 14.37 -4.51 -18.88
N LEU A 193 14.39 -3.19 -18.83
CA LEU A 193 15.59 -2.37 -18.59
C LEU A 193 15.25 -1.34 -17.53
N SER A 194 16.04 -1.30 -16.46
CA SER A 194 15.84 -0.35 -15.36
C SER A 194 17.20 0.20 -14.93
N SER A 195 17.28 1.49 -14.70
CA SER A 195 18.48 2.18 -14.22
C SER A 195 18.11 3.16 -13.11
N TYR A 196 18.72 2.98 -11.96
CA TYR A 196 18.64 3.87 -10.80
C TYR A 196 20.03 4.41 -10.50
N ASN A 197 20.17 5.75 -10.45
CA ASN A 197 21.44 6.42 -10.18
C ASN A 197 21.21 7.50 -9.12
N ALA A 198 21.95 7.45 -8.03
CA ALA A 198 21.81 8.36 -6.91
C ALA A 198 23.17 8.93 -6.48
N ILE A 199 23.14 10.18 -6.03
CA ILE A 199 24.25 10.86 -5.38
C ILE A 199 23.81 11.37 -4.02
N GLY A 200 24.73 11.44 -3.09
CA GLY A 200 24.46 11.98 -1.76
C GLY A 200 25.72 12.27 -0.99
N GLY A 201 25.56 12.97 0.13
CA GLY A 201 26.70 13.29 1.00
C GLY A 201 26.38 14.40 1.97
N LYS A 202 27.40 14.81 2.76
CA LYS A 202 27.32 15.90 3.72
C LYS A 202 28.47 16.88 3.54
N LEU A 203 28.13 18.14 3.30
CA LEU A 203 29.06 19.26 3.16
C LEU A 203 28.82 20.27 4.28
N GLY A 204 29.63 20.22 5.32
CA GLY A 204 29.44 21.04 6.52
C GLY A 204 28.11 20.78 7.19
N LYS A 205 27.23 21.79 7.19
CA LYS A 205 25.88 21.72 7.79
C LYS A 205 24.79 21.27 6.81
N PHE A 206 25.14 21.02 5.55
CA PHE A 206 24.19 20.61 4.51
C PHE A 206 24.39 19.13 4.18
N ARG A 207 23.30 18.38 4.21
CA ARG A 207 23.20 17.01 3.69
C ARG A 207 22.33 17.02 2.46
N TYR A 208 22.73 16.31 1.42
CA TYR A 208 22.00 16.25 0.17
C TYR A 208 21.83 14.82 -0.31
N TYR A 209 20.75 14.59 -1.04
CA TYR A 209 20.50 13.34 -1.72
C TYR A 209 19.66 13.60 -2.96
N ALA A 210 20.08 13.03 -4.09
CA ALA A 210 19.34 13.14 -5.33
C ALA A 210 19.42 11.83 -6.11
N TYR A 211 18.36 11.49 -6.85
CA TYR A 211 18.40 10.37 -7.76
C TYR A 211 17.60 10.63 -9.04
N VAL A 212 17.98 9.87 -10.08
CA VAL A 212 17.25 9.72 -11.34
C VAL A 212 17.01 8.24 -11.58
N TYR A 213 15.79 7.90 -11.95
CA TYR A 213 15.34 6.56 -12.26
C TYR A 213 14.65 6.50 -13.61
N ARG A 214 14.95 5.46 -14.39
CA ARG A 214 14.29 5.14 -15.66
C ARG A 214 14.03 3.64 -15.71
N LYS A 215 12.84 3.25 -16.20
CA LYS A 215 12.48 1.86 -16.45
C LYS A 215 11.66 1.78 -17.72
N SER A 216 11.96 0.79 -18.56
CA SER A 216 11.15 0.39 -19.71
C SER A 216 10.96 -1.12 -19.68
N ARG A 217 9.75 -1.59 -20.02
CA ARG A 217 9.41 -3.01 -19.99
C ARG A 217 8.19 -3.28 -20.87
N ASP A 218 8.22 -4.37 -21.67
CA ASP A 218 7.07 -4.77 -22.48
C ASP A 218 5.98 -5.50 -21.69
N GLY A 219 6.29 -6.08 -20.52
CA GLY A 219 5.32 -6.82 -19.72
C GLY A 219 5.07 -8.27 -20.19
N TYR A 220 4.21 -8.96 -19.44
CA TYR A 220 3.90 -10.39 -19.68
C TYR A 220 2.91 -10.62 -20.81
N ARG A 221 1.96 -9.71 -20.95
CA ARG A 221 0.86 -9.83 -21.92
C ARG A 221 1.18 -9.14 -23.24
N ASP A 222 0.52 -9.56 -24.30
CA ASP A 222 0.56 -8.89 -25.58
C ASP A 222 0.03 -7.44 -25.44
N ASN A 223 0.60 -6.52 -26.19
CA ASN A 223 0.29 -5.09 -26.13
C ASN A 223 0.49 -4.43 -24.77
N GLU A 224 1.16 -5.09 -23.84
CA GLU A 224 1.58 -4.50 -22.57
C GLU A 224 2.91 -3.76 -22.74
N HIS A 225 3.00 -2.57 -22.22
CA HIS A 225 4.25 -1.81 -22.19
C HIS A 225 4.19 -0.74 -21.11
N THR A 226 5.31 -0.51 -20.42
CA THR A 226 5.42 0.55 -19.43
C THR A 226 6.76 1.27 -19.53
N ASP A 227 6.71 2.60 -19.55
CA ASP A 227 7.83 3.50 -19.34
C ASP A 227 7.62 4.22 -18.02
N SER A 228 8.65 4.28 -17.18
CA SER A 228 8.59 4.94 -15.87
C SER A 228 9.82 5.81 -15.64
N GLU A 229 9.58 6.97 -15.07
CA GLU A 229 10.59 7.95 -14.68
C GLU A 229 10.34 8.39 -13.24
N ALA A 230 11.41 8.55 -12.46
CA ALA A 230 11.30 9.19 -11.17
C ALA A 230 12.56 9.98 -10.86
N GLU A 231 12.37 11.15 -10.29
CA GLU A 231 13.42 12.05 -9.86
C GLU A 231 13.19 12.51 -8.43
N ASN A 232 14.28 12.75 -7.71
CA ASN A 232 14.23 13.32 -6.37
C ASN A 232 15.44 14.22 -6.14
N VAL A 233 15.21 15.34 -5.48
CA VAL A 233 16.26 16.20 -4.94
C VAL A 233 15.85 16.59 -3.53
N ALA A 234 16.70 16.28 -2.55
CA ALA A 234 16.51 16.63 -1.16
C ALA A 234 17.76 17.30 -0.59
N ILE A 235 17.58 18.42 0.09
CA ILE A 235 18.60 19.15 0.81
C ILE A 235 18.16 19.35 2.23
N THR A 236 18.99 18.94 3.19
CA THR A 236 18.74 19.11 4.62
C THR A 236 19.80 20.02 5.22
N TYR A 237 19.38 21.11 5.85
CA TYR A 237 20.22 21.99 6.63
C TYR A 237 20.18 21.57 8.11
N GLU A 238 21.32 21.19 8.65
CA GLU A 238 21.50 20.69 10.03
C GLU A 238 22.55 21.58 10.75
N PRO A 239 22.19 22.79 11.22
CA PRO A 239 23.14 23.70 11.88
C PRO A 239 23.68 23.14 13.18
N ASN A 240 22.89 22.32 13.89
CA ASN A 240 23.24 21.62 15.12
C ASN A 240 22.39 20.34 15.26
N ARG A 241 22.59 19.59 16.35
CA ARG A 241 21.89 18.31 16.60
C ARG A 241 20.40 18.47 16.94
N ASN A 242 19.95 19.67 17.29
CA ASN A 242 18.60 19.93 17.78
C ASN A 242 17.67 20.52 16.72
N PHE A 243 18.21 20.92 15.56
CA PHE A 243 17.44 21.60 14.53
C PHE A 243 17.81 21.12 13.15
N SER A 244 16.81 20.80 12.34
CA SER A 244 17.00 20.50 10.92
C SER A 244 15.84 21.01 10.08
N VAL A 245 16.12 21.43 8.86
CA VAL A 245 15.15 21.76 7.82
C VAL A 245 15.48 20.98 6.57
N LYS A 246 14.55 20.14 6.10
CA LYS A 246 14.64 19.41 4.84
C LYS A 246 13.73 20.06 3.81
N LEU A 247 14.27 20.41 2.66
CA LEU A 247 13.54 20.78 1.46
C LEU A 247 13.66 19.64 0.47
N GLU A 248 12.55 19.23 -0.11
CA GLU A 248 12.53 18.12 -1.06
C GLU A 248 11.56 18.39 -2.20
N TRP A 249 11.97 18.02 -3.41
CA TRP A 249 11.13 17.86 -4.57
C TRP A 249 11.26 16.44 -5.09
N ALA A 250 10.15 15.74 -5.21
CA ALA A 250 10.08 14.40 -5.73
C ALA A 250 9.08 14.35 -6.89
N ARG A 251 9.41 13.61 -7.94
CA ARG A 251 8.55 13.41 -9.11
C ARG A 251 8.49 11.95 -9.48
N SER A 252 7.33 11.50 -9.92
CA SER A 252 7.12 10.20 -10.54
C SER A 252 6.17 10.33 -11.71
N LYS A 253 6.62 9.87 -12.88
CA LYS A 253 5.83 9.82 -14.11
C LYS A 253 5.93 8.44 -14.69
N TYR A 254 4.80 7.88 -15.14
CA TYR A 254 4.83 6.65 -15.93
C TYR A 254 3.72 6.64 -16.98
N ARG A 255 3.94 5.87 -18.02
CA ARG A 255 2.94 5.57 -19.03
C ARG A 255 2.85 4.05 -19.18
N TYR A 256 1.65 3.55 -19.05
CA TYR A 256 1.35 2.13 -19.13
C TYR A 256 0.35 1.88 -20.26
N ARG A 257 0.69 0.97 -21.19
CA ARG A 257 -0.24 0.47 -22.21
C ARG A 257 -1.01 -0.69 -21.63
N ILE A 258 -2.35 -0.59 -21.68
CA ILE A 258 -3.28 -1.50 -21.01
C ILE A 258 -3.76 -2.57 -21.99
N PRO A 259 -3.44 -3.85 -21.77
CA PRO A 259 -3.85 -4.95 -22.69
C PRO A 259 -5.34 -5.32 -22.58
N GLY A 260 -6.08 -4.78 -21.61
CA GLY A 260 -7.50 -5.08 -21.35
C GLY A 260 -7.74 -6.32 -20.53
N GLY A 261 -8.95 -6.49 -19.98
CA GLY A 261 -9.37 -7.66 -19.24
C GLY A 261 -9.64 -8.86 -20.15
N LEU A 262 -9.72 -10.08 -19.59
CA LEU A 262 -10.13 -11.29 -20.26
C LEU A 262 -11.40 -11.86 -19.60
N ASN A 263 -12.18 -12.65 -20.34
CA ASN A 263 -13.15 -13.56 -19.73
C ASN A 263 -12.48 -14.91 -19.42
N ASP A 264 -13.20 -15.82 -18.77
CA ASP A 264 -12.65 -17.11 -18.34
C ASP A 264 -12.18 -17.97 -19.52
N SER A 265 -12.95 -18.02 -20.61
CA SER A 265 -12.57 -18.77 -21.82
C SER A 265 -11.27 -18.24 -22.44
N MET A 266 -11.14 -16.91 -22.53
CA MET A 266 -9.91 -16.28 -23.03
C MET A 266 -8.71 -16.56 -22.13
N PHE A 267 -8.90 -16.48 -20.79
CA PHE A 267 -7.83 -16.76 -19.85
C PHE A 267 -7.32 -18.20 -19.95
N HIS A 268 -8.24 -19.16 -20.11
CA HIS A 268 -7.87 -20.58 -20.24
C HIS A 268 -7.23 -20.90 -21.59
N ALA A 269 -7.64 -20.19 -22.66
CA ALA A 269 -7.06 -20.39 -23.99
C ALA A 269 -5.63 -19.84 -24.06
N ASP A 270 -5.44 -18.59 -23.65
CA ASP A 270 -4.13 -17.94 -23.56
C ASP A 270 -4.18 -16.74 -22.61
N PRO A 271 -3.57 -16.80 -21.42
CA PRO A 271 -3.55 -15.69 -20.46
C PRO A 271 -2.73 -14.49 -20.94
N ARG A 272 -1.92 -14.62 -21.98
CA ARG A 272 -1.08 -13.53 -22.51
C ARG A 272 -1.81 -12.65 -23.52
N GLN A 273 -2.90 -13.13 -24.11
CA GLN A 273 -3.61 -12.38 -25.14
C GLN A 273 -4.11 -11.02 -24.64
N ALA A 274 -4.18 -10.04 -25.55
CA ALA A 274 -4.72 -8.71 -25.32
C ALA A 274 -6.09 -8.57 -25.96
N THR A 275 -7.02 -7.91 -25.25
CA THR A 275 -8.32 -7.48 -25.80
C THR A 275 -8.29 -6.01 -26.23
N ARG A 276 -7.20 -5.29 -25.88
CA ARG A 276 -6.99 -3.86 -26.19
C ARG A 276 -5.57 -3.64 -26.68
N SER A 277 -5.42 -2.77 -27.67
CA SER A 277 -4.12 -2.37 -28.25
C SER A 277 -3.83 -0.88 -28.11
N ARG A 278 -4.86 -0.06 -27.82
CA ARG A 278 -4.84 1.39 -27.88
C ARG A 278 -5.17 2.07 -26.55
N ASN A 279 -5.16 1.33 -25.45
CA ASN A 279 -5.49 1.85 -24.13
C ASN A 279 -4.24 2.27 -23.38
N TYR A 280 -4.30 3.44 -22.72
CA TYR A 280 -3.17 4.01 -21.99
C TYR A 280 -3.60 4.61 -20.66
N PHE A 281 -2.67 4.54 -19.69
CA PHE A 281 -2.77 5.20 -18.40
C PHE A 281 -1.46 5.93 -18.11
N SER A 282 -1.53 7.21 -17.74
CA SER A 282 -0.34 8.04 -17.60
C SER A 282 -0.48 9.09 -16.50
N PRO A 283 -0.02 8.80 -15.28
CA PRO A 283 0.18 9.78 -14.21
C PRO A 283 1.50 10.54 -14.38
N ASP A 284 1.51 11.80 -13.88
CA ASP A 284 2.70 12.62 -13.65
C ASP A 284 2.48 13.42 -12.36
N ILE A 285 3.16 13.03 -11.28
CA ILE A 285 2.91 13.51 -9.92
C ILE A 285 4.20 14.12 -9.36
N HIS A 286 4.08 15.31 -8.80
CA HIS A 286 5.12 16.07 -8.12
C HIS A 286 4.76 16.22 -6.65
N ILE A 287 5.75 16.05 -5.77
CA ILE A 287 5.59 16.20 -4.32
C ILE A 287 6.67 17.13 -3.78
N PRO A 288 6.48 18.46 -3.86
CA PRO A 288 7.31 19.39 -3.11
C PRO A 288 6.96 19.33 -1.61
N SER A 289 7.99 19.41 -0.75
CA SER A 289 7.79 19.38 0.70
C SER A 289 8.87 20.12 1.46
N ILE A 290 8.49 20.62 2.64
CA ILE A 290 9.37 21.14 3.68
C ILE A 290 9.07 20.42 4.99
N VAL A 291 10.13 19.94 5.64
CA VAL A 291 10.05 19.30 6.97
C VAL A 291 11.03 19.99 7.89
N LEU A 292 10.52 20.55 8.99
CA LEU A 292 11.32 21.13 10.06
C LEU A 292 11.22 20.22 11.29
N ASN A 293 12.36 19.84 11.85
CA ASN A 293 12.43 19.14 13.14
C ASN A 293 13.23 20.00 14.11
N TRP A 294 12.66 20.22 15.29
CA TRP A 294 13.26 21.03 16.31
C TRP A 294 13.10 20.42 17.69
N GLN A 295 14.21 20.08 18.31
CA GLN A 295 14.25 19.72 19.72
C GLN A 295 14.46 21.00 20.55
N VAL A 296 13.36 21.64 20.92
CA VAL A 296 13.35 22.92 21.66
C VAL A 296 13.98 22.77 23.04
N ALA A 297 13.70 21.65 23.69
CA ALA A 297 14.27 21.22 24.96
C ALA A 297 14.53 19.71 24.96
N PRO A 298 15.31 19.17 25.91
CA PRO A 298 15.55 17.71 25.97
C PRO A 298 14.26 16.88 26.03
N GLN A 299 13.17 17.43 26.55
CA GLN A 299 11.87 16.79 26.69
C GLN A 299 10.83 17.20 25.63
N THR A 300 11.14 18.23 24.77
CA THR A 300 10.16 18.81 23.85
C THR A 300 10.68 18.74 22.42
N ARG A 301 9.93 18.06 21.58
CA ARG A 301 10.21 17.98 20.14
C ARG A 301 9.05 18.56 19.36
N ILE A 302 9.35 19.33 18.33
CA ILE A 302 8.39 19.92 17.40
C ILE A 302 8.74 19.45 16.00
N GLN A 303 7.72 19.08 15.25
CA GLN A 303 7.84 18.82 13.82
C GLN A 303 6.81 19.64 13.07
N PHE A 304 7.26 20.39 12.08
CA PHE A 304 6.40 21.08 11.12
C PHE A 304 6.63 20.48 9.75
N THR A 305 5.55 20.18 9.05
CA THR A 305 5.57 19.63 7.70
C THR A 305 4.59 20.38 6.83
N SER A 306 5.02 20.81 5.66
CA SER A 306 4.14 21.35 4.62
C SER A 306 4.49 20.69 3.30
N SER A 307 3.49 20.23 2.56
CA SER A 307 3.68 19.47 1.32
C SER A 307 2.51 19.65 0.38
N ALA A 308 2.75 19.32 -0.89
CA ALA A 308 1.67 19.26 -1.87
C ALA A 308 1.82 17.99 -2.73
N VAL A 309 0.69 17.46 -3.19
CA VAL A 309 0.60 16.47 -4.27
C VAL A 309 0.02 17.20 -5.47
N LEU A 310 0.87 17.47 -6.44
CA LEU A 310 0.56 18.25 -7.64
C LEU A 310 0.71 17.38 -8.88
N GLY A 311 -0.19 17.51 -9.83
CA GLY A 311 -0.03 16.79 -11.09
C GLY A 311 -1.32 16.29 -11.68
N ARG A 312 -1.21 15.28 -12.52
CA ARG A 312 -2.34 14.75 -13.27
C ARG A 312 -2.26 13.24 -13.46
N ARG A 313 -3.42 12.64 -13.66
CA ARG A 313 -3.57 11.27 -14.11
C ARG A 313 -4.46 11.25 -15.35
N ASN A 314 -3.93 10.77 -16.46
CA ASN A 314 -4.65 10.68 -17.71
C ASN A 314 -4.92 9.22 -18.07
N SER A 315 -6.07 8.97 -18.70
CA SER A 315 -6.34 7.70 -19.37
C SER A 315 -6.98 7.94 -20.74
N VAL A 316 -6.60 7.12 -21.70
CA VAL A 316 -7.18 7.06 -23.04
C VAL A 316 -7.56 5.61 -23.28
N MET A 317 -8.85 5.31 -23.41
CA MET A 317 -9.32 3.94 -23.39
C MET A 317 -10.52 3.72 -24.31
N PHE A 318 -10.54 2.57 -24.96
CA PHE A 318 -11.78 2.00 -25.48
C PHE A 318 -12.43 1.22 -24.33
N ASP A 319 -13.30 1.94 -23.58
CA ASP A 319 -13.92 1.43 -22.35
C ASP A 319 -15.19 0.64 -22.67
N LYS A 320 -15.00 -0.62 -23.04
CA LYS A 320 -16.09 -1.58 -23.36
C LYS A 320 -15.80 -2.94 -22.68
N PRO A 321 -16.82 -3.76 -22.42
CA PRO A 321 -16.66 -5.13 -21.92
C PRO A 321 -15.68 -5.96 -22.76
N THR A 322 -15.10 -7.00 -22.18
CA THR A 322 -14.06 -7.82 -22.80
C THR A 322 -14.49 -8.53 -24.09
N ASN A 323 -15.77 -8.89 -24.21
CA ASN A 323 -16.36 -9.50 -25.39
C ASN A 323 -16.59 -8.52 -26.55
N VAL A 324 -16.49 -7.22 -26.32
CA VAL A 324 -16.56 -6.20 -27.39
C VAL A 324 -15.15 -5.95 -27.89
N ARG A 325 -14.86 -6.43 -29.09
CA ARG A 325 -13.55 -6.26 -29.71
C ARG A 325 -13.29 -4.81 -30.12
N ASP A 326 -12.06 -4.36 -29.93
CA ASP A 326 -11.57 -3.08 -30.45
C ASP A 326 -11.06 -3.30 -31.87
N THR A 327 -11.95 -3.20 -32.85
CA THR A 327 -11.70 -3.47 -34.28
C THR A 327 -12.13 -2.27 -35.12
N ILE A 328 -11.70 -2.27 -36.37
CA ILE A 328 -12.15 -1.28 -37.37
C ILE A 328 -13.67 -1.41 -37.56
N ASN A 329 -14.35 -0.29 -37.48
CA ASN A 329 -15.77 -0.16 -37.84
C ASN A 329 -15.90 -0.17 -39.35
N LEU A 330 -16.53 -1.18 -39.91
CA LEU A 330 -16.70 -1.34 -41.38
C LEU A 330 -17.49 -0.20 -42.04
N ALA A 331 -18.28 0.57 -41.30
CA ALA A 331 -19.03 1.69 -41.85
C ALA A 331 -18.18 2.96 -42.00
N THR A 332 -17.14 3.13 -41.20
CA THR A 332 -16.27 4.33 -41.17
C THR A 332 -14.86 4.06 -41.65
N ASP A 333 -14.50 2.79 -41.84
CA ASP A 333 -13.17 2.29 -42.17
C ASP A 333 -12.09 2.74 -41.14
N ASP A 334 -12.50 2.96 -39.90
CA ASP A 334 -11.64 3.45 -38.84
C ASP A 334 -12.02 2.79 -37.50
N TYR A 335 -11.16 2.94 -36.48
CA TYR A 335 -11.46 2.49 -35.12
C TYR A 335 -12.55 3.37 -34.47
N ASN A 336 -13.22 2.83 -33.47
CA ASN A 336 -14.12 3.62 -32.64
C ASN A 336 -13.32 4.65 -31.80
N ASN A 337 -13.96 5.77 -31.50
CA ASN A 337 -13.39 6.79 -30.64
C ASN A 337 -13.03 6.24 -29.27
N ARG A 338 -11.88 6.66 -28.74
CA ARG A 338 -11.46 6.36 -27.38
C ARG A 338 -11.99 7.41 -26.41
N GLN A 339 -12.25 6.99 -25.19
CA GLN A 339 -12.59 7.88 -24.09
C GLN A 339 -11.31 8.48 -23.51
N VAL A 340 -11.33 9.80 -23.30
CA VAL A 340 -10.25 10.55 -22.63
C VAL A 340 -10.74 10.99 -21.25
N ASP A 341 -9.99 10.62 -20.20
CA ASP A 341 -10.22 11.10 -18.85
C ASP A 341 -8.97 11.74 -18.29
N ILE A 342 -9.10 12.91 -17.67
CA ILE A 342 -8.01 13.67 -17.07
C ILE A 342 -8.42 14.07 -15.64
N ASP A 343 -7.65 13.62 -14.65
CA ASP A 343 -7.77 14.10 -13.27
C ASP A 343 -6.55 14.97 -12.95
N ARG A 344 -6.79 16.18 -12.43
CA ARG A 344 -5.76 17.11 -11.95
C ARG A 344 -5.83 17.22 -10.44
N PHE A 345 -4.68 17.11 -9.79
CA PHE A 345 -4.55 17.14 -8.35
C PHE A 345 -3.79 18.37 -7.90
N ASN A 346 -4.38 19.14 -6.96
CA ASN A 346 -3.77 20.24 -6.26
C ASN A 346 -4.09 20.05 -4.77
N SER A 347 -3.38 19.13 -4.12
CA SER A 347 -3.65 18.72 -2.74
C SER A 347 -2.55 19.23 -1.82
N TYR A 348 -2.88 20.11 -0.91
CA TYR A 348 -1.95 20.71 0.06
C TYR A 348 -2.21 20.17 1.45
N THR A 349 -1.15 19.82 2.16
CA THR A 349 -1.21 19.35 3.54
C THR A 349 -0.17 20.07 4.39
N THR A 350 -0.60 20.65 5.50
CA THR A 350 0.29 21.23 6.51
C THR A 350 0.00 20.58 7.85
N GLU A 351 1.04 20.14 8.56
CA GLU A 351 0.93 19.47 9.86
C GLU A 351 1.95 20.04 10.84
N LEU A 352 1.50 20.38 12.03
CA LEU A 352 2.33 20.73 13.18
C LEU A 352 2.14 19.68 14.27
N ARG A 353 3.23 19.11 14.75
CA ARG A 353 3.24 18.08 15.80
C ARG A 353 4.17 18.50 16.93
N VAL A 354 3.78 18.19 18.15
CA VAL A 354 4.58 18.38 19.36
C VAL A 354 4.62 17.06 20.13
N LEU A 355 5.79 16.66 20.55
CA LEU A 355 5.97 15.59 21.56
C LEU A 355 6.54 16.23 22.82
N GLN A 356 5.86 16.03 23.93
CA GLN A 356 6.29 16.45 25.25
C GLN A 356 6.51 15.23 26.14
N GLN A 357 7.74 15.02 26.60
CA GLN A 357 8.02 14.12 27.70
C GLN A 357 7.84 14.88 29.02
N TYR A 358 7.15 14.28 29.99
CA TYR A 358 6.94 14.86 31.30
C TYR A 358 7.02 13.78 32.39
N ARG A 359 7.14 14.18 33.64
CA ARG A 359 7.23 13.25 34.79
C ARG A 359 6.06 13.47 35.73
N LEU A 360 5.45 12.33 36.15
CA LEU A 360 4.55 12.28 37.29
C LEU A 360 5.17 11.34 38.33
N GLY A 361 5.60 11.89 39.44
CA GLY A 361 6.43 11.17 40.40
C GLY A 361 7.75 10.72 39.80
N ARG A 362 8.02 9.43 39.86
CA ARG A 362 9.27 8.82 39.32
C ARG A 362 9.16 8.34 37.87
N ARG A 363 7.96 8.42 37.24
CA ARG A 363 7.70 7.84 35.93
C ARG A 363 7.67 8.88 34.83
N SER A 364 8.22 8.52 33.68
CA SER A 364 8.19 9.35 32.47
C SER A 364 6.97 9.00 31.61
N HIS A 365 6.29 10.03 31.13
CA HIS A 365 5.10 9.96 30.27
C HIS A 365 5.37 10.76 29.00
N PHE A 366 4.60 10.47 27.94
CA PHE A 366 4.75 11.17 26.68
C PHE A 366 3.39 11.64 26.19
N LEU A 367 3.29 12.90 25.82
CA LEU A 367 2.15 13.50 25.16
C LEU A 367 2.55 13.88 23.73
N ALA A 368 1.88 13.30 22.74
CA ALA A 368 1.95 13.73 21.35
C ALA A 368 0.67 14.47 21.00
N ALA A 369 0.77 15.68 20.48
CA ALA A 369 -0.37 16.46 20.03
C ALA A 369 -0.05 17.15 18.71
N GLY A 370 -1.08 17.48 17.94
CA GLY A 370 -0.86 18.18 16.68
C GLY A 370 -2.13 18.65 16.00
N VAL A 371 -1.90 19.44 14.96
CA VAL A 371 -2.91 19.95 14.05
C VAL A 371 -2.50 19.63 12.62
N GLN A 372 -3.45 19.18 11.83
CA GLN A 372 -3.27 18.93 10.39
C GLN A 372 -4.35 19.68 9.63
N TYR A 373 -3.93 20.43 8.63
CA TYR A 373 -4.81 21.17 7.72
C TYR A 373 -4.60 20.68 6.31
N MET A 374 -5.69 20.37 5.60
CA MET A 374 -5.70 19.98 4.20
C MET A 374 -6.57 20.94 3.40
N ASN A 375 -6.08 21.30 2.20
CA ASN A 375 -6.81 22.09 1.23
C ASN A 375 -6.53 21.48 -0.15
N ASN A 376 -7.51 20.77 -0.68
CA ASN A 376 -7.38 20.01 -1.91
C ASN A 376 -8.35 20.55 -2.98
N ASP A 377 -7.92 20.55 -4.24
CA ASP A 377 -8.75 20.75 -5.41
C ASP A 377 -8.49 19.62 -6.41
N LEU A 378 -9.42 18.69 -6.49
CA LEU A 378 -9.44 17.62 -7.49
C LEU A 378 -10.35 18.04 -8.65
N HIS A 379 -9.76 18.36 -9.79
CA HIS A 379 -10.49 18.63 -11.01
C HIS A 379 -10.53 17.39 -11.91
N ARG A 380 -11.72 16.91 -12.22
CA ARG A 380 -11.96 15.70 -13.01
C ARG A 380 -12.69 16.01 -14.29
N THR A 381 -12.03 15.82 -15.44
CA THR A 381 -12.67 15.83 -16.75
C THR A 381 -12.71 14.42 -17.31
N GLN A 382 -13.91 13.88 -17.54
CA GLN A 382 -14.12 12.49 -17.94
C GLN A 382 -15.11 12.36 -19.07
N LEU A 383 -15.13 11.17 -19.72
CA LEU A 383 -15.99 10.84 -20.83
C LEU A 383 -15.79 11.77 -22.03
N GLY A 384 -14.55 12.27 -22.23
CA GLY A 384 -14.20 13.04 -23.43
C GLY A 384 -14.17 12.14 -24.66
N LYS A 385 -14.70 12.62 -25.80
CA LYS A 385 -14.65 11.92 -27.08
C LYS A 385 -13.30 12.14 -27.74
N GLY A 386 -12.37 11.20 -27.55
CA GLY A 386 -11.03 11.23 -28.14
C GLY A 386 -10.98 10.77 -29.58
N THR A 387 -9.79 10.74 -30.15
CA THR A 387 -9.53 10.30 -31.52
C THR A 387 -9.66 8.79 -31.66
N THR A 388 -9.60 8.33 -32.91
CA THR A 388 -9.52 6.91 -33.30
C THR A 388 -8.06 6.39 -33.30
N ALA A 389 -7.08 7.26 -33.06
CA ALA A 389 -5.64 6.96 -33.12
C ALA A 389 -5.20 5.81 -32.19
N SER A 390 -4.08 5.15 -32.52
CA SER A 390 -3.51 4.05 -31.73
C SER A 390 -2.47 4.50 -30.71
N ASP A 391 -1.86 5.65 -30.89
CA ASP A 391 -0.86 6.21 -29.99
C ASP A 391 -1.48 6.90 -28.78
N TYR A 392 -0.66 7.24 -27.79
CA TYR A 392 -1.10 8.02 -26.63
C TYR A 392 -1.47 9.45 -27.10
N ASP A 393 -2.75 9.72 -27.13
CA ASP A 393 -3.31 10.99 -27.62
C ASP A 393 -4.47 11.44 -26.71
N LEU A 394 -4.37 12.67 -26.20
CA LEU A 394 -5.38 13.32 -25.36
C LEU A 394 -6.31 14.26 -26.13
N THR A 395 -6.15 14.39 -27.45
CA THR A 395 -6.94 15.28 -28.30
C THR A 395 -8.40 14.85 -28.28
N LEU A 396 -9.29 15.81 -28.12
CA LEU A 396 -10.73 15.61 -28.19
C LEU A 396 -11.24 16.02 -29.58
N LEU A 397 -12.15 15.25 -30.14
CA LEU A 397 -12.90 15.60 -31.37
C LEU A 397 -14.02 16.60 -31.07
N ASP A 398 -14.53 16.60 -29.84
CA ASP A 398 -15.48 17.55 -29.29
C ASP A 398 -14.89 18.08 -27.98
N PRO A 399 -14.79 19.40 -27.77
CA PRO A 399 -14.18 19.94 -26.55
C PRO A 399 -14.99 19.67 -25.28
N VAL A 400 -16.20 19.10 -25.40
CA VAL A 400 -17.10 18.83 -24.28
C VAL A 400 -16.77 17.48 -23.62
N TYR A 401 -16.52 17.51 -22.31
CA TYR A 401 -16.48 16.30 -21.49
C TYR A 401 -17.89 15.93 -21.02
N GLY A 402 -18.15 14.62 -20.92
CA GLY A 402 -19.41 14.13 -20.31
C GLY A 402 -19.52 14.44 -18.83
N ARG A 403 -18.37 14.63 -18.16
CA ARG A 403 -18.25 15.09 -16.77
C ARG A 403 -17.11 16.09 -16.67
N ASP A 404 -17.37 17.23 -16.07
CA ASP A 404 -16.39 18.25 -15.74
C ASP A 404 -16.67 18.74 -14.30
N LEU A 405 -15.92 18.22 -13.32
CA LEU A 405 -16.25 18.35 -11.92
C LEU A 405 -15.04 18.78 -11.09
N HIS A 406 -15.23 19.72 -10.19
CA HIS A 406 -14.31 20.11 -9.14
C HIS A 406 -14.77 19.55 -7.78
N PHE A 407 -13.83 19.00 -7.02
CA PHE A 407 -14.00 18.58 -5.64
C PHE A 407 -13.02 19.41 -4.80
N LYS A 408 -13.54 20.42 -4.12
CA LYS A 408 -12.74 21.29 -3.25
C LYS A 408 -12.95 20.88 -1.81
N THR A 409 -11.89 20.30 -1.22
CA THR A 409 -11.93 19.78 0.15
C THR A 409 -11.11 20.67 1.07
N THR A 410 -11.72 21.09 2.17
CA THR A 410 -11.02 21.70 3.30
C THR A 410 -11.24 20.84 4.53
N ASN A 411 -10.17 20.43 5.20
CA ASN A 411 -10.25 19.63 6.42
C ASN A 411 -9.24 20.09 7.48
N LEU A 412 -9.71 20.20 8.71
CA LEU A 412 -8.90 20.46 9.90
C LEU A 412 -9.01 19.27 10.85
N ALA A 413 -7.87 18.72 11.23
CA ALA A 413 -7.80 17.65 12.20
C ALA A 413 -6.95 18.06 13.40
N LEU A 414 -7.47 17.88 14.61
CA LEU A 414 -6.76 18.02 15.86
C LEU A 414 -6.59 16.65 16.50
N PHE A 415 -5.43 16.35 17.01
CA PHE A 415 -5.20 15.08 17.70
C PHE A 415 -4.33 15.28 18.94
N ALA A 416 -4.57 14.43 19.93
CA ALA A 416 -3.73 14.29 21.11
C ALA A 416 -3.72 12.80 21.54
N GLU A 417 -2.56 12.30 21.88
CA GLU A 417 -2.38 10.96 22.41
C GLU A 417 -1.36 11.01 23.54
N ASN A 418 -1.71 10.42 24.68
CA ASN A 418 -0.82 10.32 25.82
C ASN A 418 -0.44 8.87 26.11
N SER A 419 0.84 8.62 26.35
CA SER A 419 1.38 7.36 26.82
C SER A 419 1.73 7.48 28.30
N PHE A 420 0.95 6.82 29.14
CA PHE A 420 1.11 6.77 30.58
C PHE A 420 1.90 5.52 30.98
N GLN A 421 3.03 5.68 31.66
CA GLN A 421 3.72 4.58 32.33
C GLN A 421 3.03 4.32 33.68
N VAL A 422 2.04 3.40 33.69
CA VAL A 422 1.21 3.13 34.88
C VAL A 422 1.97 2.30 35.92
N LEU A 423 2.68 1.28 35.47
CA LEU A 423 3.60 0.45 36.28
C LEU A 423 4.96 0.40 35.57
N GLU A 424 5.99 -0.10 36.22
CA GLU A 424 7.32 -0.27 35.59
C GLU A 424 7.25 -1.09 34.29
N LYS A 425 6.38 -2.10 34.26
CA LYS A 425 6.19 -3.01 33.13
C LYS A 425 4.95 -2.71 32.29
N LEU A 426 4.07 -1.79 32.71
CA LEU A 426 2.80 -1.50 32.04
C LEU A 426 2.71 -0.04 31.63
N SER A 427 2.54 0.19 30.34
CA SER A 427 2.15 1.46 29.78
C SER A 427 0.75 1.38 29.12
N VAL A 428 0.00 2.46 29.25
CA VAL A 428 -1.35 2.62 28.66
C VAL A 428 -1.34 3.90 27.85
N ASN A 429 -1.86 3.82 26.64
CA ASN A 429 -2.03 4.97 25.76
C ASN A 429 -3.52 5.26 25.62
N ALA A 430 -3.86 6.55 25.60
CA ALA A 430 -5.20 7.02 25.28
C ALA A 430 -5.08 8.23 24.36
N GLY A 431 -5.92 8.27 23.33
CA GLY A 431 -5.85 9.32 22.33
C GLY A 431 -7.21 9.66 21.75
N ILE A 432 -7.28 10.88 21.25
CA ILE A 432 -8.43 11.46 20.54
C ILE A 432 -7.94 12.16 19.28
N ARG A 433 -8.73 12.03 18.22
CA ARG A 433 -8.62 12.84 17.01
C ARG A 433 -9.99 13.38 16.67
N VAL A 434 -10.08 14.67 16.41
CA VAL A 434 -11.30 15.33 15.95
C VAL A 434 -11.02 15.87 14.56
N GLU A 435 -11.86 15.51 13.62
CA GLU A 435 -11.80 16.04 12.26
C GLU A 435 -13.07 16.83 11.96
N THR A 436 -12.88 17.98 11.33
CA THR A 436 -13.95 18.81 10.80
C THR A 436 -13.54 19.32 9.44
N GLY A 437 -14.40 19.10 8.46
CA GLY A 437 -14.13 19.51 7.09
C GLY A 437 -15.34 19.34 6.20
N HIS A 438 -15.16 19.76 4.96
CA HIS A 438 -16.17 19.60 3.93
C HIS A 438 -15.51 19.47 2.56
N THR A 439 -16.25 18.85 1.66
CA THR A 439 -15.95 18.80 0.23
C THR A 439 -17.11 19.45 -0.53
N ASP A 440 -16.82 20.53 -1.24
CA ASP A 440 -17.77 21.17 -2.16
C ASP A 440 -17.55 20.60 -3.55
N MET A 441 -18.64 20.14 -4.19
CA MET A 441 -18.62 19.66 -5.56
C MET A 441 -19.30 20.70 -6.47
N SER A 442 -18.64 21.06 -7.56
CA SER A 442 -19.17 21.95 -8.58
C SER A 442 -18.82 21.46 -9.98
N GLY A 443 -19.54 21.94 -10.97
CA GLY A 443 -19.32 21.56 -12.38
C GLY A 443 -20.54 20.89 -12.98
N LYS A 444 -20.34 20.09 -14.04
CA LYS A 444 -21.42 19.57 -14.89
C LYS A 444 -21.26 18.08 -15.18
N ILE A 445 -22.39 17.38 -15.14
CA ILE A 445 -22.55 16.03 -15.69
C ILE A 445 -23.57 16.14 -16.80
N VAL A 446 -23.13 16.01 -18.07
CA VAL A 446 -23.95 16.31 -19.27
C VAL A 446 -25.23 15.46 -19.32
N TYR A 447 -25.18 14.24 -18.84
CA TYR A 447 -26.28 13.29 -18.87
C TYR A 447 -27.11 13.24 -17.59
N TYR A 448 -26.89 14.17 -16.63
CA TYR A 448 -27.53 14.13 -15.30
C TYR A 448 -28.08 15.49 -14.90
N PRO A 449 -29.26 15.58 -14.27
CA PRO A 449 -29.84 16.84 -13.84
C PRO A 449 -28.93 17.57 -12.82
N GLU A 450 -28.65 18.84 -13.06
CA GLU A 450 -27.74 19.63 -12.19
C GLU A 450 -28.25 19.75 -10.76
N ASN A 451 -29.56 19.81 -10.55
CA ASN A 451 -30.19 19.93 -9.25
C ASN A 451 -30.19 18.63 -8.41
N GLU A 452 -29.82 17.51 -9.00
CA GLU A 452 -29.72 16.21 -8.31
C GLU A 452 -28.30 15.82 -7.96
N VAL A 453 -27.29 16.61 -8.36
CA VAL A 453 -25.87 16.36 -8.06
C VAL A 453 -25.57 16.81 -6.64
N PRO A 454 -24.98 15.98 -5.77
CA PRO A 454 -24.56 16.42 -4.44
C PRO A 454 -23.56 17.57 -4.54
N VAL A 455 -23.82 18.67 -3.82
CA VAL A 455 -22.99 19.90 -3.90
C VAL A 455 -22.07 20.06 -2.70
N LYS A 456 -22.38 19.43 -1.56
CA LYS A 456 -21.59 19.54 -0.34
C LYS A 456 -21.67 18.30 0.51
N LEU A 457 -20.51 17.87 1.02
CA LEU A 457 -20.36 16.82 1.99
C LEU A 457 -19.64 17.37 3.22
N SER A 458 -20.13 17.06 4.40
CA SER A 458 -19.46 17.40 5.66
C SER A 458 -18.79 16.14 6.23
N HIS A 459 -17.57 16.33 6.75
CA HIS A 459 -16.77 15.33 7.45
C HIS A 459 -16.58 15.81 8.87
N GLU A 460 -17.39 15.31 9.79
CA GLU A 460 -17.32 15.72 11.20
C GLU A 460 -17.43 14.51 12.12
N PHE A 461 -16.35 14.17 12.80
CA PHE A 461 -16.37 13.07 13.75
C PHE A 461 -15.19 13.10 14.71
N PRO A 462 -15.42 12.69 15.97
CA PRO A 462 -14.36 12.33 16.88
C PRO A 462 -13.95 10.87 16.66
N LEU A 463 -12.68 10.57 16.82
CA LEU A 463 -12.11 9.23 16.86
C LEU A 463 -11.38 9.03 18.18
N LEU A 464 -11.65 7.93 18.83
CA LEU A 464 -11.06 7.55 20.09
C LEU A 464 -10.23 6.29 19.93
N GLY A 465 -9.17 6.17 20.72
CA GLY A 465 -8.36 4.97 20.79
C GLY A 465 -7.66 4.83 22.11
N ALA A 466 -7.52 3.58 22.54
CA ALA A 466 -6.74 3.20 23.70
C ALA A 466 -5.95 1.94 23.42
N SER A 467 -4.72 1.88 23.94
CA SER A 467 -3.86 0.69 23.82
C SER A 467 -3.01 0.52 25.07
N PHE A 468 -2.46 -0.69 25.24
CA PHE A 468 -1.54 -0.97 26.32
C PHE A 468 -0.34 -1.77 25.82
N ASN A 469 0.77 -1.67 26.53
CA ASN A 469 1.93 -2.53 26.38
C ASN A 469 2.38 -3.03 27.75
N TYR A 470 2.45 -4.34 27.90
CA TYR A 470 2.96 -5.00 29.10
C TYR A 470 4.27 -5.72 28.76
N LYS A 471 5.36 -5.31 29.37
CA LYS A 471 6.66 -5.96 29.28
C LYS A 471 6.68 -7.20 30.17
N ALA A 472 6.33 -8.36 29.62
CA ALA A 472 6.35 -9.62 30.37
C ALA A 472 7.78 -9.98 30.77
N SER A 473 8.76 -9.71 29.89
CA SER A 473 10.21 -9.78 30.18
C SER A 473 10.96 -8.66 29.44
N LEU A 474 12.28 -8.64 29.47
CA LEU A 474 13.11 -7.71 28.71
C LEU A 474 12.99 -7.91 27.18
N SER A 475 12.58 -9.10 26.74
CA SER A 475 12.51 -9.49 25.35
C SER A 475 11.10 -9.88 24.87
N ILE A 476 10.08 -9.79 25.73
CA ILE A 476 8.70 -10.20 25.43
C ILE A 476 7.72 -9.11 25.83
N ASP A 477 6.97 -8.62 24.87
CA ASP A 477 5.86 -7.68 25.05
C ASP A 477 4.51 -8.38 24.80
N ILE A 478 3.50 -8.01 25.59
CA ILE A 478 2.09 -8.26 25.33
C ILE A 478 1.47 -6.89 25.09
N TYR A 479 0.79 -6.73 23.99
CA TYR A 479 0.18 -5.46 23.60
C TYR A 479 -1.25 -5.65 23.09
N GLY A 480 -2.03 -4.59 23.10
CA GLY A 480 -3.38 -4.62 22.58
C GLY A 480 -4.10 -3.30 22.76
N GLY A 481 -5.30 -3.23 22.20
CA GLY A 481 -6.10 -2.01 22.28
C GLY A 481 -7.32 -2.02 21.37
N ILE A 482 -8.00 -0.88 21.38
CA ILE A 482 -9.13 -0.58 20.53
C ILE A 482 -8.96 0.82 19.94
N SER A 483 -9.28 1.00 18.68
CA SER A 483 -9.28 2.29 18.00
C SER A 483 -10.39 2.38 16.99
N GLN A 484 -11.07 3.51 16.96
CA GLN A 484 -12.02 3.85 15.90
C GLN A 484 -11.27 4.19 14.63
N ALA A 485 -11.90 3.93 13.49
CA ALA A 485 -11.44 4.28 12.16
C ALA A 485 -12.61 4.73 11.29
N TYR A 486 -12.32 5.47 10.22
CA TYR A 486 -13.32 5.84 9.23
C TYR A 486 -12.68 5.82 7.83
N ARG A 487 -13.52 5.85 6.82
CA ARG A 487 -13.17 6.13 5.43
C ARG A 487 -14.16 7.14 4.88
N SER A 488 -13.65 8.27 4.40
CA SER A 488 -14.47 9.23 3.68
C SER A 488 -14.98 8.67 2.35
N MET A 489 -16.07 9.22 1.87
CA MET A 489 -16.58 8.93 0.54
C MET A 489 -15.57 9.35 -0.52
N ALA A 490 -15.38 8.52 -1.54
CA ALA A 490 -14.59 8.87 -2.71
C ALA A 490 -15.52 9.38 -3.83
N PHE A 491 -14.96 10.05 -4.83
CA PHE A 491 -15.73 10.54 -5.98
C PHE A 491 -16.63 9.47 -6.60
N LYS A 492 -16.17 8.20 -6.64
CA LYS A 492 -16.95 7.08 -7.21
C LYS A 492 -18.22 6.76 -6.43
N ASP A 493 -18.27 7.16 -5.15
CA ASP A 493 -19.40 6.92 -4.28
C ASP A 493 -20.47 8.02 -4.44
N LEU A 494 -20.12 9.15 -5.07
CA LEU A 494 -20.92 10.36 -5.19
C LEU A 494 -21.38 10.68 -6.60
N ILE A 495 -20.67 10.23 -7.64
CA ILE A 495 -21.00 10.55 -9.03
C ILE A 495 -21.88 9.44 -9.61
N PRO A 496 -23.11 9.74 -10.04
CA PRO A 496 -23.95 8.76 -10.72
C PRO A 496 -23.31 8.34 -12.05
N ALA A 497 -23.36 7.05 -12.36
CA ALA A 497 -22.77 6.49 -13.57
C ALA A 497 -23.67 6.69 -14.82
N SER A 498 -24.99 6.89 -14.62
CA SER A 498 -25.99 7.06 -15.69
C SER A 498 -27.21 7.80 -15.17
N LEU A 499 -28.15 8.14 -16.07
CA LEU A 499 -29.48 8.68 -15.73
C LEU A 499 -30.31 7.75 -14.85
N TYR A 500 -30.03 6.44 -14.91
CA TYR A 500 -30.74 5.41 -14.11
C TYR A 500 -30.02 5.11 -12.79
N GLU A 501 -29.14 5.99 -12.35
CA GLU A 501 -28.48 5.88 -11.05
C GLU A 501 -28.71 7.17 -10.25
N LYS A 502 -29.13 7.00 -8.99
CA LYS A 502 -29.30 8.09 -8.03
C LYS A 502 -28.38 7.85 -6.85
N VAL A 503 -27.90 8.94 -6.26
CA VAL A 503 -27.07 8.90 -5.05
C VAL A 503 -27.92 9.32 -3.87
N ASP A 504 -27.81 8.60 -2.78
CA ASP A 504 -28.47 8.91 -1.51
C ASP A 504 -27.96 10.26 -0.98
N PRO A 505 -28.82 11.29 -0.86
CA PRO A 505 -28.40 12.57 -0.31
C PRO A 505 -27.96 12.49 1.18
N ASN A 506 -28.32 11.41 1.87
CA ASN A 506 -27.97 11.15 3.26
C ASN A 506 -26.87 10.09 3.40
N ILE A 507 -26.17 9.74 2.34
CA ILE A 507 -25.04 8.80 2.38
C ILE A 507 -24.01 9.27 3.41
N LYS A 508 -23.51 8.35 4.22
CA LYS A 508 -22.59 8.66 5.33
C LYS A 508 -21.23 8.04 5.10
N ASP A 509 -20.19 8.69 5.61
CA ASP A 509 -18.85 8.13 5.68
C ASP A 509 -18.89 6.74 6.36
N ALA A 510 -18.06 5.83 5.85
CA ALA A 510 -17.88 4.55 6.48
C ALA A 510 -17.08 4.72 7.78
N LYS A 511 -17.48 4.03 8.83
CA LYS A 511 -16.84 4.09 10.16
C LYS A 511 -16.78 2.71 10.78
N GLY A 512 -16.02 2.58 11.85
CA GLY A 512 -15.93 1.35 12.60
C GLY A 512 -14.82 1.39 13.62
N TYR A 513 -14.39 0.22 14.05
CA TYR A 513 -13.30 0.09 15.01
C TYR A 513 -12.45 -1.15 14.73
N THR A 514 -11.23 -1.12 15.25
CA THR A 514 -10.35 -2.28 15.29
C THR A 514 -9.95 -2.56 16.72
N THR A 515 -10.11 -3.80 17.15
CA THR A 515 -9.60 -4.31 18.44
C THR A 515 -8.53 -5.35 18.16
N GLU A 516 -7.46 -5.33 18.95
CA GLU A 516 -6.34 -6.26 18.76
C GLU A 516 -5.70 -6.64 20.11
N LEU A 517 -5.20 -7.88 20.18
CA LEU A 517 -4.40 -8.39 21.27
C LEU A 517 -3.27 -9.23 20.70
N GLY A 518 -2.05 -8.93 21.07
CA GLY A 518 -0.88 -9.59 20.51
C GLY A 518 0.25 -9.79 21.50
N THR A 519 1.17 -10.65 21.12
CA THR A 519 2.46 -10.85 21.77
C THR A 519 3.57 -10.81 20.73
N ARG A 520 4.65 -10.15 21.06
CA ARG A 520 5.87 -10.14 20.27
C ARG A 520 7.08 -10.33 21.15
N GLY A 521 8.09 -10.95 20.60
CA GLY A 521 9.29 -11.18 21.36
C GLY A 521 10.42 -11.87 20.61
N THR A 522 11.48 -12.08 21.36
CA THR A 522 12.65 -12.86 20.93
C THR A 522 13.05 -13.80 22.06
N TRP A 523 13.21 -15.07 21.73
CA TRP A 523 13.71 -16.08 22.65
C TRP A 523 14.73 -16.97 21.94
N SER A 524 15.96 -16.91 22.42
CA SER A 524 17.09 -17.56 21.76
C SER A 524 17.21 -17.14 20.27
N PHE A 525 17.09 -18.07 19.36
CA PHE A 525 17.16 -17.85 17.90
C PHE A 525 15.78 -17.59 17.26
N ILE A 526 14.69 -17.64 18.03
CA ILE A 526 13.32 -17.46 17.52
C ILE A 526 12.83 -16.05 17.84
N ARG A 527 12.21 -15.43 16.86
CA ARG A 527 11.47 -14.18 16.98
C ARG A 527 10.03 -14.40 16.51
N TRP A 528 9.08 -13.75 17.18
CA TRP A 528 7.67 -13.81 16.80
C TRP A 528 6.95 -12.48 16.97
N ASP A 529 5.84 -12.35 16.25
CA ASP A 529 4.77 -11.37 16.46
C ASP A 529 3.45 -12.04 16.09
N ILE A 530 2.60 -12.29 17.07
CA ILE A 530 1.32 -12.99 16.92
C ILE A 530 0.22 -12.07 17.42
N THR A 531 -0.81 -11.80 16.59
CA THR A 531 -1.87 -10.85 16.91
C THR A 531 -3.23 -11.42 16.52
N ALA A 532 -4.14 -11.53 17.47
CA ALA A 532 -5.56 -11.71 17.21
C ALA A 532 -6.22 -10.34 17.02
N PHE A 533 -7.15 -10.22 16.08
CA PHE A 533 -7.84 -8.97 15.79
C PHE A 533 -9.31 -9.16 15.45
N LEU A 534 -10.08 -8.11 15.69
CA LEU A 534 -11.46 -7.92 15.24
C LEU A 534 -11.57 -6.53 14.62
N GLN A 535 -12.09 -6.43 13.40
CA GLN A 535 -12.35 -5.18 12.71
C GLN A 535 -13.81 -5.14 12.27
N GLU A 536 -14.53 -4.11 12.68
CA GLU A 536 -15.88 -3.81 12.21
C GLU A 536 -15.83 -2.62 11.26
N TYR A 537 -16.54 -2.74 10.14
CA TYR A 537 -16.62 -1.74 9.09
C TYR A 537 -18.08 -1.46 8.80
N ASP A 538 -18.62 -0.38 9.35
CA ASP A 538 -20.00 0.06 9.22
C ASP A 538 -20.17 1.02 8.04
N ASN A 539 -21.42 1.19 7.58
CA ASN A 539 -21.78 2.08 6.49
C ASN A 539 -21.01 1.76 5.20
N ARG A 540 -20.85 0.48 4.86
CA ARG A 540 -20.21 0.11 3.58
C ARG A 540 -20.96 0.73 2.41
N PHE A 541 -20.19 1.28 1.46
CA PHE A 541 -20.76 1.83 0.23
C PHE A 541 -21.13 0.73 -0.75
N GLY A 542 -22.28 0.88 -1.38
CA GLY A 542 -22.77 -0.05 -2.38
C GLY A 542 -24.00 0.46 -3.11
N THR A 543 -24.71 -0.43 -3.76
CA THR A 543 -25.89 -0.11 -4.56
C THR A 543 -27.06 -1.01 -4.23
N LEU A 544 -28.27 -0.43 -4.25
CA LEU A 544 -29.56 -1.09 -4.15
C LEU A 544 -30.35 -0.88 -5.45
N SER A 545 -31.31 -1.73 -5.73
CA SER A 545 -32.35 -1.51 -6.75
C SER A 545 -33.54 -0.82 -6.11
N GLN A 546 -34.00 0.28 -6.70
CA GLN A 546 -35.23 0.96 -6.29
C GLN A 546 -36.12 1.22 -7.51
N THR A 547 -37.38 1.55 -7.26
CA THR A 547 -38.37 1.84 -8.29
C THR A 547 -38.93 3.23 -8.01
N ASP A 548 -39.02 4.07 -9.02
CA ASP A 548 -39.67 5.38 -8.91
C ASP A 548 -41.22 5.26 -8.94
N ASN A 549 -41.90 6.40 -8.82
CA ASN A 549 -43.35 6.45 -8.80
C ASN A 549 -43.99 6.03 -10.13
N SER A 550 -43.22 5.97 -11.24
CA SER A 550 -43.66 5.49 -12.54
C SER A 550 -43.44 3.99 -12.74
N GLY A 551 -42.86 3.30 -11.78
CA GLY A 551 -42.49 1.87 -11.87
C GLY A 551 -41.15 1.62 -12.57
N THR A 552 -40.36 2.67 -12.88
CA THR A 552 -39.06 2.55 -13.53
C THR A 552 -37.99 2.18 -12.52
N PHE A 553 -37.23 1.10 -12.79
CA PHE A 553 -36.12 0.69 -11.94
C PHE A 553 -34.91 1.61 -12.11
N TYR A 554 -34.27 1.96 -10.99
CA TYR A 554 -33.01 2.67 -10.95
C TYR A 554 -32.04 2.08 -9.91
N THR A 555 -30.75 2.29 -10.12
CA THR A 555 -29.72 1.94 -9.15
C THR A 555 -29.61 3.06 -8.12
N TYR A 556 -29.72 2.73 -6.85
CA TYR A 556 -29.61 3.66 -5.73
C TYR A 556 -28.30 3.43 -4.99
N ARG A 557 -27.38 4.37 -5.04
CA ARG A 557 -26.08 4.31 -4.36
C ARG A 557 -26.23 4.84 -2.94
N THR A 558 -25.92 4.00 -1.96
CA THR A 558 -26.14 4.30 -0.54
C THR A 558 -25.23 3.45 0.34
N ASN A 559 -25.38 3.54 1.64
CA ASN A 559 -24.78 2.61 2.59
C ASN A 559 -25.58 1.31 2.63
N ILE A 560 -24.91 0.17 2.43
CA ILE A 560 -25.57 -1.15 2.24
C ILE A 560 -25.52 -2.05 3.47
N GLY A 561 -24.92 -1.61 4.57
CA GLY A 561 -24.75 -2.40 5.79
C GLY A 561 -23.32 -2.40 6.29
N LYS A 562 -22.92 -3.48 6.95
CA LYS A 562 -21.59 -3.61 7.57
C LYS A 562 -20.88 -4.91 7.24
N SER A 563 -19.59 -4.97 7.55
CA SER A 563 -18.82 -6.22 7.57
C SER A 563 -17.99 -6.34 8.84
N VAL A 564 -17.74 -7.59 9.21
CA VAL A 564 -16.90 -7.93 10.36
C VAL A 564 -15.79 -8.86 9.89
N THR A 565 -14.56 -8.49 10.19
CA THR A 565 -13.37 -9.33 9.94
C THR A 565 -12.72 -9.69 11.27
N LYS A 566 -12.58 -10.97 11.54
CA LYS A 566 -11.82 -11.48 12.69
C LYS A 566 -10.71 -12.40 12.20
N GLY A 567 -9.59 -12.42 12.90
CA GLY A 567 -8.48 -13.24 12.44
C GLY A 567 -7.29 -13.30 13.38
N LEU A 568 -6.31 -14.09 12.96
CA LEU A 568 -5.03 -14.30 13.62
C LEU A 568 -3.91 -14.04 12.62
N GLU A 569 -3.03 -13.12 12.94
CA GLU A 569 -1.82 -12.79 12.21
C GLU A 569 -0.62 -13.38 12.94
N VAL A 570 0.18 -14.21 12.27
CA VAL A 570 1.31 -14.95 12.84
C VAL A 570 2.56 -14.67 12.03
N PHE A 571 3.57 -14.11 12.67
CA PHE A 571 4.93 -14.05 12.16
C PHE A 571 5.84 -14.81 13.11
N ILE A 572 6.63 -15.74 12.59
CA ILE A 572 7.67 -16.45 13.35
C ILE A 572 8.90 -16.56 12.43
N GLN A 573 10.07 -16.24 12.98
CA GLN A 573 11.35 -16.38 12.28
C GLN A 573 12.37 -17.04 13.22
N GLY A 574 13.09 -18.03 12.71
CA GLY A 574 14.24 -18.62 13.35
C GLY A 574 15.52 -18.27 12.58
N ASP A 575 16.56 -17.88 13.30
CA ASP A 575 17.87 -17.50 12.74
C ASP A 575 18.97 -18.34 13.39
N TRP A 576 19.62 -19.21 12.62
CA TRP A 576 20.74 -20.05 13.07
C TRP A 576 22.05 -19.55 12.46
N PHE A 577 23.07 -19.46 13.30
CA PHE A 577 24.42 -19.05 12.89
C PHE A 577 25.36 -20.25 12.99
N VAL A 578 26.01 -20.60 11.87
CA VAL A 578 27.00 -21.69 11.80
C VAL A 578 28.38 -21.05 11.59
N GLY A 579 29.06 -20.79 12.68
CA GLY A 579 30.31 -20.02 12.66
C GLY A 579 30.07 -18.55 12.29
N SER A 580 31.14 -17.86 11.86
CA SER A 580 31.12 -16.41 11.59
C SER A 580 30.66 -16.03 10.18
N LYS A 581 30.47 -16.99 9.28
CA LYS A 581 30.25 -16.72 7.84
C LYS A 581 28.97 -17.31 7.28
N THR A 582 28.26 -18.15 8.03
CA THR A 582 27.06 -18.84 7.56
C THR A 582 25.89 -18.61 8.47
N SER A 583 24.74 -18.24 7.91
CA SER A 583 23.47 -18.21 8.64
C SER A 583 22.34 -18.80 7.82
N LEU A 584 21.45 -19.51 8.51
CA LEU A 584 20.19 -20.02 7.96
C LEU A 584 19.04 -19.31 8.65
N SER A 585 18.14 -18.71 7.90
CA SER A 585 16.91 -18.10 8.40
C SER A 585 15.70 -18.79 7.80
N LEU A 586 14.76 -19.15 8.64
CA LEU A 586 13.46 -19.67 8.23
C LEU A 586 12.37 -18.76 8.80
N PHE A 587 11.36 -18.43 8.00
CA PHE A 587 10.22 -17.67 8.52
C PHE A 587 8.88 -18.20 7.97
N THR A 588 7.84 -18.00 8.77
CA THR A 588 6.45 -18.06 8.36
C THR A 588 5.77 -16.74 8.66
N SER A 589 4.96 -16.28 7.71
CA SER A 589 4.10 -15.10 7.80
C SER A 589 2.72 -15.53 7.34
N THR A 590 1.84 -15.86 8.28
CA THR A 590 0.55 -16.49 8.02
C THR A 590 -0.56 -15.68 8.67
N ALA A 591 -1.66 -15.48 7.95
CA ALA A 591 -2.88 -14.89 8.48
C ALA A 591 -4.08 -15.76 8.15
N PHE A 592 -4.84 -16.05 9.18
CA PHE A 592 -6.17 -16.64 9.10
C PHE A 592 -7.18 -15.53 9.29
N MET A 593 -8.09 -15.35 8.34
CA MET A 593 -9.07 -14.26 8.35
C MET A 593 -10.45 -14.80 8.05
N HIS A 594 -11.46 -14.21 8.67
CA HIS A 594 -12.86 -14.52 8.44
C HIS A 594 -13.60 -13.20 8.27
N ALA A 595 -13.68 -12.72 7.03
CA ALA A 595 -14.33 -11.46 6.65
C ALA A 595 -15.72 -11.76 6.11
N ARG A 596 -16.77 -11.28 6.78
CA ARG A 596 -18.17 -11.57 6.43
C ARG A 596 -19.01 -10.30 6.46
N TYR A 597 -19.93 -10.23 5.52
CA TYR A 597 -21.03 -9.27 5.57
C TYR A 597 -21.94 -9.56 6.76
N LYS A 598 -22.43 -8.49 7.36
CA LYS A 598 -23.41 -8.54 8.46
C LYS A 598 -24.42 -7.41 8.27
N ASP A 599 -25.71 -7.76 8.37
CA ASP A 599 -26.83 -6.83 8.19
C ASP A 599 -26.68 -6.02 6.88
N ALA A 600 -26.36 -6.70 5.77
CA ALA A 600 -26.06 -6.07 4.50
C ALA A 600 -26.91 -6.60 3.35
N THR A 601 -27.34 -5.69 2.49
CA THR A 601 -28.17 -5.97 1.32
C THR A 601 -27.55 -5.32 0.10
N VAL A 602 -27.51 -6.03 -1.04
CA VAL A 602 -26.93 -5.51 -2.29
C VAL A 602 -27.88 -5.73 -3.46
N LYS A 603 -27.72 -4.90 -4.50
CA LYS A 603 -28.43 -5.01 -5.77
C LYS A 603 -28.02 -6.27 -6.52
N SER A 604 -29.02 -7.00 -7.03
CA SER A 604 -28.88 -8.12 -7.96
C SER A 604 -29.94 -8.01 -9.06
N GLY A 605 -29.53 -7.62 -10.26
CA GLY A 605 -30.48 -7.26 -11.31
C GLY A 605 -31.39 -6.10 -10.87
N ASN A 606 -32.69 -6.33 -10.87
CA ASN A 606 -33.70 -5.36 -10.41
C ASN A 606 -34.23 -5.65 -8.99
N THR A 607 -33.55 -6.53 -8.25
CA THR A 607 -33.93 -6.91 -6.88
C THR A 607 -32.77 -6.62 -5.92
N ASN A 608 -33.09 -6.66 -4.64
CA ASN A 608 -32.11 -6.56 -3.56
C ASN A 608 -32.01 -7.92 -2.85
N ILE A 609 -30.79 -8.38 -2.63
CA ILE A 609 -30.49 -9.67 -2.00
C ILE A 609 -29.76 -9.43 -0.69
N ASP A 610 -30.22 -10.09 0.37
CA ASP A 610 -29.51 -10.16 1.64
C ASP A 610 -28.21 -10.98 1.45
N VAL A 611 -27.08 -10.39 1.79
CA VAL A 611 -25.74 -11.02 1.71
C VAL A 611 -25.16 -11.31 3.08
N ASN A 612 -25.97 -11.32 4.11
CA ASN A 612 -25.55 -11.63 5.48
C ASN A 612 -24.85 -13.01 5.53
N GLY A 613 -23.63 -13.04 6.07
CA GLY A 613 -22.82 -14.25 6.13
C GLY A 613 -21.96 -14.52 4.89
N ASN A 614 -22.15 -13.81 3.76
CA ASN A 614 -21.30 -13.92 2.60
C ASN A 614 -19.90 -13.39 2.88
N ASN A 615 -18.91 -13.92 2.15
CA ASN A 615 -17.54 -13.41 2.19
C ASN A 615 -17.48 -11.99 1.65
N VAL A 616 -16.69 -11.15 2.29
CA VAL A 616 -16.31 -9.85 1.71
C VAL A 616 -15.44 -10.08 0.48
N GLU A 617 -15.61 -9.25 -0.55
CA GLU A 617 -14.86 -9.35 -1.80
C GLU A 617 -13.36 -9.17 -1.57
N SER A 618 -12.57 -9.91 -2.34
CA SER A 618 -11.10 -9.82 -2.32
C SER A 618 -10.47 -10.08 -0.93
N ALA A 619 -11.20 -10.74 -0.03
CA ALA A 619 -10.75 -11.07 1.32
C ALA A 619 -10.47 -12.59 1.43
N PRO A 620 -9.22 -13.04 1.26
CA PRO A 620 -8.87 -14.46 1.40
C PRO A 620 -8.93 -14.90 2.86
N ASP A 621 -9.47 -16.11 3.11
CA ASP A 621 -9.50 -16.68 4.47
C ASP A 621 -8.10 -17.10 4.97
N LEU A 622 -7.15 -17.36 4.06
CA LEU A 622 -5.77 -17.74 4.37
C LEU A 622 -4.78 -17.08 3.42
N ILE A 623 -3.81 -16.41 4.01
CA ILE A 623 -2.59 -15.96 3.33
C ILE A 623 -1.41 -16.55 4.10
N THR A 624 -0.54 -17.30 3.43
CA THR A 624 0.71 -17.75 4.06
C THR A 624 1.90 -17.54 3.15
N ARG A 625 3.00 -17.05 3.72
CA ARG A 625 4.29 -16.88 3.07
C ARG A 625 5.35 -17.51 3.94
N ASN A 626 6.11 -18.41 3.36
CA ASN A 626 7.12 -19.19 4.05
C ASN A 626 8.43 -19.01 3.30
N GLY A 627 9.46 -18.56 3.97
CA GLY A 627 10.74 -18.27 3.33
C GLY A 627 11.90 -18.94 4.01
N VAL A 628 12.88 -19.31 3.19
CA VAL A 628 14.19 -19.79 3.62
C VAL A 628 15.26 -18.87 3.05
N THR A 629 16.22 -18.44 3.85
CA THR A 629 17.39 -17.68 3.40
C THR A 629 18.66 -18.31 3.96
N LEU A 630 19.55 -18.71 3.07
CA LEU A 630 20.90 -19.18 3.38
C LEU A 630 21.89 -18.07 3.01
N LYS A 631 22.62 -17.56 3.98
CA LYS A 631 23.75 -16.66 3.76
C LYS A 631 25.05 -17.41 4.01
N PHE A 632 25.91 -17.38 3.03
CA PHE A 632 27.25 -17.98 3.11
C PHE A 632 28.26 -16.96 2.60
N TRP A 633 29.06 -16.43 3.51
CA TRP A 633 30.09 -15.43 3.21
C TRP A 633 29.48 -14.21 2.48
N ARG A 634 29.69 -14.11 1.15
CA ARG A 634 29.22 -13.02 0.30
C ARG A 634 27.97 -13.37 -0.55
N ILE A 635 27.44 -14.55 -0.35
CA ILE A 635 26.31 -15.07 -1.13
C ILE A 635 25.09 -15.16 -0.21
N SER A 636 23.95 -14.69 -0.69
CA SER A 636 22.63 -14.90 -0.07
C SER A 636 21.75 -15.62 -1.09
N LEU A 637 21.12 -16.71 -0.68
CA LEU A 637 20.16 -17.47 -1.46
C LEU A 637 18.85 -17.50 -0.69
N SER A 638 17.76 -17.10 -1.34
CA SER A 638 16.43 -17.03 -0.71
C SER A 638 15.38 -17.71 -1.58
N GLY A 639 14.58 -18.58 -0.96
CA GLY A 639 13.37 -19.14 -1.53
C GLY A 639 12.14 -18.64 -0.78
N LEU A 640 11.08 -18.29 -1.50
CA LEU A 640 9.81 -17.82 -0.93
C LEU A 640 8.65 -18.63 -1.54
N TYR A 641 7.94 -19.35 -0.68
CA TYR A 641 6.67 -19.97 -1.03
C TYR A 641 5.54 -19.07 -0.55
N SER A 642 4.58 -18.75 -1.42
CA SER A 642 3.41 -17.94 -1.14
C SER A 642 2.13 -18.67 -1.52
N TYR A 643 1.16 -18.75 -0.62
CA TYR A 643 -0.16 -19.30 -0.91
C TYR A 643 -1.25 -18.31 -0.47
N VAL A 644 -2.25 -18.15 -1.33
CA VAL A 644 -3.46 -17.36 -1.05
C VAL A 644 -4.67 -18.21 -1.36
N SER A 645 -5.62 -18.30 -0.42
CA SER A 645 -6.87 -19.01 -0.63
C SER A 645 -7.78 -18.30 -1.63
N LYS A 646 -8.79 -19.00 -2.12
CA LYS A 646 -9.80 -18.44 -3.02
C LYS A 646 -10.46 -17.20 -2.43
N THR A 647 -10.90 -16.28 -3.30
CA THR A 647 -11.72 -15.10 -2.95
C THR A 647 -12.87 -14.97 -3.94
N TYR A 648 -13.78 -14.05 -3.66
CA TYR A 648 -14.86 -13.69 -4.56
C TYR A 648 -14.67 -12.26 -5.06
N ALA A 649 -15.11 -12.00 -6.29
CA ALA A 649 -15.01 -10.67 -6.88
C ALA A 649 -16.20 -9.76 -6.53
N ASP A 650 -17.26 -10.32 -5.97
CA ASP A 650 -18.53 -9.65 -5.69
C ASP A 650 -19.16 -10.13 -4.37
N ALA A 651 -20.03 -9.28 -3.79
CA ALA A 651 -20.70 -9.54 -2.51
C ALA A 651 -21.71 -10.69 -2.56
N LEU A 652 -22.20 -11.06 -3.74
CA LEU A 652 -23.11 -12.20 -3.91
C LEU A 652 -22.36 -13.53 -3.81
N ASN A 653 -21.03 -13.50 -3.77
CA ASN A 653 -20.15 -14.68 -3.79
C ASN A 653 -20.41 -15.57 -5.01
N THR A 654 -20.58 -14.95 -6.17
CA THR A 654 -20.75 -15.65 -7.44
C THR A 654 -19.61 -16.63 -7.67
N VAL A 655 -19.96 -17.89 -7.96
CA VAL A 655 -18.97 -18.96 -8.26
C VAL A 655 -18.70 -19.03 -9.75
N THR A 656 -19.74 -19.13 -10.55
CA THR A 656 -19.64 -19.22 -12.01
C THR A 656 -19.80 -17.85 -12.61
N PRO A 657 -18.75 -17.31 -13.27
CA PRO A 657 -18.81 -15.97 -13.84
C PRO A 657 -19.73 -15.92 -15.07
N PRO A 658 -20.35 -14.77 -15.36
CA PRO A 658 -21.01 -14.55 -16.64
C PRO A 658 -20.01 -14.68 -17.79
N PRO A 659 -20.32 -15.39 -18.88
CA PRO A 659 -19.37 -15.67 -19.95
C PRO A 659 -18.86 -14.41 -20.69
N ALA A 660 -19.63 -13.32 -20.66
CA ALA A 660 -19.33 -12.12 -21.44
C ALA A 660 -18.13 -11.32 -20.93
N THR A 661 -17.99 -11.11 -19.63
CA THR A 661 -17.02 -10.17 -19.08
C THR A 661 -16.00 -10.77 -18.12
N GLY A 662 -16.34 -11.82 -17.39
CA GLY A 662 -15.50 -12.38 -16.33
C GLY A 662 -15.20 -11.43 -15.16
N ALA A 663 -15.96 -10.33 -15.03
CA ALA A 663 -15.74 -9.31 -14.00
C ALA A 663 -16.27 -9.70 -12.62
N THR A 664 -17.15 -10.69 -12.54
CA THR A 664 -17.66 -11.30 -11.32
C THR A 664 -17.26 -12.76 -11.27
N GLY A 665 -17.36 -13.41 -10.12
CA GLY A 665 -17.08 -14.82 -9.96
C GLY A 665 -15.92 -15.11 -9.01
N LEU A 666 -15.63 -16.40 -8.90
CA LEU A 666 -14.58 -16.92 -8.04
C LEU A 666 -13.19 -16.51 -8.58
N VAL A 667 -12.31 -16.06 -7.68
CA VAL A 667 -10.87 -15.97 -7.89
C VAL A 667 -10.25 -17.21 -7.26
N PRO A 668 -9.68 -18.16 -8.04
CA PRO A 668 -9.14 -19.40 -7.52
C PRO A 668 -7.96 -19.17 -6.56
N SER A 669 -7.73 -20.12 -5.66
CA SER A 669 -6.51 -20.16 -4.86
C SER A 669 -5.27 -20.37 -5.73
N TYR A 670 -4.14 -19.82 -5.30
CA TYR A 670 -2.86 -19.98 -6.00
C TYR A 670 -1.70 -20.14 -5.03
N ALA A 671 -0.68 -20.88 -5.52
CA ALA A 671 0.59 -21.06 -4.84
C ALA A 671 1.73 -20.68 -5.79
N LEU A 672 2.71 -19.94 -5.29
CA LEU A 672 3.85 -19.44 -6.06
C LEU A 672 5.15 -19.77 -5.33
N LEU A 673 6.20 -20.01 -6.10
CA LEU A 673 7.56 -20.16 -5.61
C LEU A 673 8.44 -19.13 -6.30
N ASP A 674 9.14 -18.32 -5.49
CA ASP A 674 10.11 -17.33 -5.96
C ASP A 674 11.50 -17.67 -5.45
N PHE A 675 12.54 -17.37 -6.22
CA PHE A 675 13.93 -17.57 -5.87
C PHE A 675 14.72 -16.27 -6.10
N ASN A 676 15.51 -15.88 -5.10
CA ASN A 676 16.37 -14.71 -5.18
C ASN A 676 17.79 -15.06 -4.72
N SER A 677 18.79 -14.54 -5.43
CA SER A 677 20.19 -14.69 -5.08
C SER A 677 20.89 -13.32 -5.12
N THR A 678 21.72 -13.07 -4.13
CA THR A 678 22.56 -11.86 -4.05
C THR A 678 24.02 -12.28 -3.84
N VAL A 679 24.92 -11.77 -4.69
CA VAL A 679 26.37 -12.02 -4.60
C VAL A 679 27.09 -10.69 -4.47
N ARG A 680 27.76 -10.46 -3.34
CA ARG A 680 28.59 -9.28 -3.10
C ARG A 680 30.05 -9.58 -3.45
N LEU A 681 30.47 -9.24 -4.68
CA LEU A 681 31.84 -9.48 -5.13
C LEU A 681 32.86 -8.65 -4.35
N THR A 682 32.54 -7.39 -4.12
CA THR A 682 33.35 -6.48 -3.31
C THR A 682 32.45 -5.72 -2.33
N ARG A 683 33.01 -4.78 -1.55
CA ARG A 683 32.20 -3.85 -0.73
C ARG A 683 31.36 -2.90 -1.58
N ASN A 684 31.76 -2.70 -2.84
CA ASN A 684 31.23 -1.71 -3.75
C ASN A 684 30.44 -2.32 -4.93
N LEU A 685 30.51 -3.65 -5.15
CA LEU A 685 29.92 -4.31 -6.31
C LEU A 685 29.06 -5.49 -5.86
N GLU A 686 27.80 -5.46 -6.25
CA GLU A 686 26.79 -6.48 -5.95
C GLU A 686 26.07 -6.94 -7.21
N PHE A 687 25.84 -8.26 -7.32
CA PHE A 687 24.97 -8.87 -8.34
C PHE A 687 23.74 -9.48 -7.67
N ARG A 688 22.59 -9.33 -8.32
CA ARG A 688 21.34 -9.97 -7.90
C ARG A 688 20.73 -10.75 -9.06
N LEU A 689 20.23 -11.94 -8.76
CA LEU A 689 19.40 -12.75 -9.64
C LEU A 689 18.05 -12.96 -8.96
N ASN A 690 16.97 -12.63 -9.67
CA ASN A 690 15.61 -12.85 -9.21
C ASN A 690 14.89 -13.75 -10.22
N VAL A 691 14.27 -14.84 -9.75
CA VAL A 691 13.40 -15.70 -10.52
C VAL A 691 12.03 -15.70 -9.86
N ASN A 692 11.09 -15.03 -10.48
CA ASN A 692 9.72 -14.92 -9.99
C ASN A 692 8.88 -16.05 -10.56
N ASN A 693 7.94 -16.60 -9.77
CA ASN A 693 7.03 -17.66 -10.19
C ASN A 693 7.79 -18.82 -10.89
N VAL A 694 8.74 -19.43 -10.18
CA VAL A 694 9.64 -20.49 -10.70
C VAL A 694 8.87 -21.60 -11.39
N THR A 695 7.70 -21.97 -10.88
CA THR A 695 6.83 -23.02 -11.39
C THR A 695 6.03 -22.62 -12.64
N ASN A 696 6.12 -21.37 -13.08
CA ASN A 696 5.36 -20.80 -14.19
C ASN A 696 3.85 -21.01 -14.06
N LYS A 697 3.31 -20.85 -12.82
CA LYS A 697 1.88 -20.98 -12.55
C LYS A 697 1.11 -19.88 -13.29
N GLN A 698 0.10 -20.27 -14.08
CA GLN A 698 -0.90 -19.34 -14.61
C GLN A 698 -1.93 -19.05 -13.52
N TYR A 699 -2.14 -17.80 -13.19
CA TYR A 699 -3.03 -17.35 -12.12
C TYR A 699 -3.47 -15.89 -12.33
N PHE A 700 -4.43 -15.47 -11.54
CA PHE A 700 -4.81 -14.09 -11.42
C PHE A 700 -5.23 -13.83 -9.96
N THR A 701 -5.15 -12.57 -9.54
CA THR A 701 -5.45 -12.18 -8.16
C THR A 701 -6.76 -11.44 -8.05
N LYS A 702 -7.41 -11.10 -9.19
CA LYS A 702 -8.55 -10.21 -9.21
C LYS A 702 -9.39 -10.32 -10.50
N ARG A 703 -10.65 -9.92 -10.38
CA ARG A 703 -11.61 -9.67 -11.45
C ARG A 703 -12.16 -8.25 -11.28
N PRO A 704 -11.48 -7.19 -11.77
CA PRO A 704 -11.99 -5.83 -11.65
C PRO A 704 -13.29 -5.64 -12.42
N THR A 705 -14.18 -4.80 -11.87
CA THR A 705 -15.42 -4.38 -12.51
C THR A 705 -15.25 -3.09 -13.33
N PHE A 706 -14.21 -2.34 -13.06
CA PHE A 706 -13.80 -1.12 -13.76
C PHE A 706 -12.27 -1.12 -13.97
N TYR A 707 -11.61 0.03 -14.06
CA TYR A 707 -10.17 0.13 -14.32
C TYR A 707 -9.34 -0.96 -13.59
N PRO A 708 -8.43 -1.61 -14.32
CA PRO A 708 -7.92 -1.30 -15.65
C PRO A 708 -8.79 -1.85 -16.80
N GLY A 709 -10.00 -2.24 -16.56
CA GLY A 709 -11.00 -2.78 -17.46
C GLY A 709 -11.70 -3.98 -16.87
N PRO A 710 -13.00 -4.20 -17.14
CA PRO A 710 -13.73 -5.33 -16.54
C PRO A 710 -13.16 -6.67 -17.02
N GLY A 711 -13.15 -7.68 -16.13
CA GLY A 711 -12.72 -9.03 -16.44
C GLY A 711 -11.52 -9.53 -15.63
N ILE A 712 -10.97 -10.67 -16.04
CA ILE A 712 -9.76 -11.26 -15.45
C ILE A 712 -8.54 -10.43 -15.86
N TRP A 713 -7.69 -10.15 -14.87
CA TRP A 713 -6.35 -9.61 -15.07
C TRP A 713 -5.32 -10.68 -14.77
N PRO A 714 -4.79 -11.37 -15.81
CA PRO A 714 -3.76 -12.37 -15.64
C PRO A 714 -2.54 -11.80 -14.95
N SER A 715 -2.09 -12.48 -13.91
CA SER A 715 -0.82 -12.18 -13.26
C SER A 715 0.35 -12.79 -14.07
N GLU A 716 1.53 -12.24 -13.82
CA GLU A 716 2.73 -12.58 -14.56
C GLU A 716 3.14 -14.06 -14.39
N GLY A 717 3.50 -14.71 -15.45
CA GLY A 717 4.16 -16.02 -15.46
C GLY A 717 5.59 -15.93 -14.89
N ARG A 718 6.44 -16.92 -15.23
CA ARG A 718 7.83 -16.91 -14.79
C ARG A 718 8.61 -15.77 -15.44
N SER A 719 9.36 -15.02 -14.62
CA SER A 719 10.29 -13.99 -15.09
C SER A 719 11.63 -14.09 -14.37
N VAL A 720 12.69 -13.65 -15.06
CA VAL A 720 14.07 -13.68 -14.59
C VAL A 720 14.67 -12.29 -14.76
N ASN A 721 15.27 -11.74 -13.71
CA ASN A 721 15.94 -10.46 -13.73
C ASN A 721 17.35 -10.56 -13.15
N VAL A 722 18.27 -9.85 -13.75
CA VAL A 722 19.65 -9.72 -13.28
C VAL A 722 19.95 -8.25 -13.03
N SER A 723 20.47 -7.94 -11.85
CA SER A 723 20.84 -6.58 -11.47
C SER A 723 22.30 -6.49 -11.11
N ILE A 724 22.91 -5.36 -11.47
CA ILE A 724 24.29 -4.99 -11.08
C ILE A 724 24.18 -3.70 -10.27
N GLY A 725 24.67 -3.73 -9.04
CA GLY A 725 24.73 -2.58 -8.13
C GLY A 725 26.16 -2.15 -7.85
N ILE A 726 26.44 -0.85 -7.99
CA ILE A 726 27.71 -0.22 -7.66
C ILE A 726 27.46 0.84 -6.61
N LYS A 727 28.29 0.88 -5.55
CA LYS A 727 28.22 1.88 -4.48
C LYS A 727 29.63 2.39 -4.14
N LEU A 728 29.84 3.74 -4.21
CA LEU A 728 31.13 4.42 -3.96
C LEU A 728 31.06 5.32 -2.73
#